data_12ca3147638eb65e97cc9a98f9767995
#
_entry.id   12ca3147638eb65e97cc9a98f9767995
#
_cell.length_a   1.000
_cell.length_b   1.000
_cell.length_c   1.000
_cell.angle_alpha   90.00
_cell.angle_beta   90.00
_cell.angle_gamma   90.00
#
_symmetry.space_group_name_H-M   'P 1'
#
loop_
_entity.id
_entity.type
_entity.pdbx_description
1 polymer ?
#
loop_
_entity_poly.entity_id
_entity_poly.type
_entity_poly.pdbx_seq_one_letter_code
_entity_poly.pdbx_strand_id
1 'polypeptide(L)'
;MAEASISDRFGIAPLSAAKLLALFDTTPDIERVWIYGSRARGDHRDESDIDLAVDAPEMSSTDFSRLSGRLDELGLIYRVDMLRLQDVLEEGFRSRIERDRKIFWEPRRYSAEPGEMGTVELKDFQRAALADLAAYVNELVKHATLAERKFQALRAAEIDIAPREVDFPRHAWESLRAAGKLPPAYAKQDYSSRFDGAGRPVPNVCLKLPTGGGKTLLATAAIARLQSSYYRRHTGLVLWIVPNDAIYRQTKKALSDRDHAYRQLLNVAGAGRVKILEKDSPISRADVESHLCVMLLMLQSAARQSKETLRFFRDRGSVHGFFPREDDLPAHFELLRLTPNYDVYAPHGASAEEAVRSMGSVIKDSLGNVMRLSRPMVVIDEGHHAYTENALKTIDGFNPSFVLELSATPRVAKKKDQHGANILVDVRGGDLERAEMIKLPINVDVRPWPDWKSCLAASAAKLDELQREADRLRADTGRYLRPILLVQVERTGADQVDAKLIHADHAEAYLLQLGFSKAQIAIKTSEKDELKQPENIDLLSPACEVRAIITRQALQEGWDCPFAYVLCALAAGRNPAAVTQLIGRILRQPNVTRTWRAPLDESWVFCHDAQTGTVVKSIKASLEAEGMGDITSGVRITGSNNSKDAKTKRISRRAGLEHLRIFLPRVTWREGRGDDETRRELAYDSDVLGNLPWEAIDVGRLAADWQPAQEAPHEQRFQIGLEILNPAGSIAPTEEGRGQTVLDRVFIARAIGDLVPNTWLAFDLVEQVVARLLTSGHDEVRVAASSALLIEQLRADIAAQRDALAEKVFTQRVASGDIEFRLHADRLDYEVPNELEIELPEKPVPLLNDGKLVEKSLFDPFYESMVDSDFEGEFACYLDSQAALSWWHRNVARAHYGLQGWRRDKVYPDFVFLRTERDGKPVLVVMEIKGAYLKNEDTDYKKTLLAALTTAYSEARFKRAGELELVAKHGPGIVCDLVFDENWKNTLNSRHFAGR
;
A
#
# COMPACT_ATOMS: atom_id res chain seq x y z
N MET A 1 -9.36 31.38 12.73
CA MET A 1 -8.81 31.75 14.05
C MET A 1 -8.29 30.45 14.63
N ALA A 2 -6.99 30.34 14.91
CA ALA A 2 -6.42 29.14 15.53
C ALA A 2 -7.10 28.92 16.88
N GLU A 3 -7.68 27.75 17.12
CA GLU A 3 -8.18 27.37 18.44
C GLU A 3 -6.98 27.35 19.40
N ALA A 4 -7.06 28.17 20.45
CA ALA A 4 -6.06 28.21 21.50
C ALA A 4 -5.89 26.79 22.10
N SER A 5 -4.66 26.34 22.34
CA SER A 5 -4.38 25.02 22.92
C SER A 5 -5.08 24.88 24.29
N ILE A 6 -5.39 23.65 24.73
CA ILE A 6 -5.93 23.39 26.08
C ILE A 6 -5.03 24.01 27.16
N SER A 7 -3.73 23.96 26.93
CA SER A 7 -2.72 24.61 27.76
C SER A 7 -2.97 26.11 27.91
N ASP A 8 -3.17 26.81 26.80
CA ASP A 8 -3.40 28.26 26.78
C ASP A 8 -4.80 28.62 27.28
N ARG A 9 -5.82 27.78 27.01
CA ARG A 9 -7.22 28.04 27.43
C ARG A 9 -7.43 27.97 28.94
N PHE A 10 -6.73 27.07 29.63
CA PHE A 10 -6.95 26.74 31.04
C PHE A 10 -5.73 26.97 31.93
N GLY A 11 -4.66 27.52 31.40
CA GLY A 11 -3.42 27.80 32.14
C GLY A 11 -2.76 26.55 32.71
N ILE A 12 -2.85 25.40 32.00
CA ILE A 12 -2.26 24.13 32.42
C ILE A 12 -0.95 23.92 31.66
N ALA A 13 0.12 23.51 32.35
CA ALA A 13 1.40 23.26 31.72
C ALA A 13 1.27 22.21 30.58
N PRO A 14 1.89 22.42 29.41
CA PRO A 14 1.68 21.58 28.22
C PRO A 14 1.90 20.08 28.48
N LEU A 15 2.91 19.74 29.29
CA LEU A 15 3.20 18.34 29.62
C LEU A 15 2.09 17.72 30.50
N SER A 16 1.53 18.48 31.43
CA SER A 16 0.43 18.02 32.29
C SER A 16 -0.86 17.87 31.48
N ALA A 17 -1.16 18.82 30.60
CA ALA A 17 -2.29 18.72 29.70
C ALA A 17 -2.18 17.49 28.77
N ALA A 18 -1.01 17.23 28.19
CA ALA A 18 -0.76 16.08 27.35
C ALA A 18 -0.94 14.74 28.08
N LYS A 19 -0.49 14.63 29.33
CA LYS A 19 -0.66 13.44 30.16
C LYS A 19 -2.15 13.17 30.46
N LEU A 20 -2.91 14.21 30.82
CA LEU A 20 -4.35 14.11 31.08
C LEU A 20 -5.11 13.67 29.83
N LEU A 21 -4.83 14.29 28.67
CA LEU A 21 -5.45 13.90 27.40
C LEU A 21 -5.16 12.43 27.04
N ALA A 22 -3.90 11.99 27.18
CA ALA A 22 -3.50 10.61 26.92
C ALA A 22 -4.20 9.61 27.87
N LEU A 23 -4.44 9.99 29.14
CA LEU A 23 -5.20 9.16 30.07
C LEU A 23 -6.64 8.95 29.57
N PHE A 24 -7.32 10.04 29.16
CA PHE A 24 -8.69 9.96 28.68
C PHE A 24 -8.79 9.27 27.31
N ASP A 25 -7.84 9.51 26.40
CA ASP A 25 -7.78 8.82 25.11
C ASP A 25 -7.65 7.29 25.24
N THR A 26 -7.09 6.81 26.37
CA THR A 26 -6.92 5.37 26.64
C THR A 26 -8.03 4.77 27.48
N THR A 27 -9.09 5.52 27.80
CA THR A 27 -10.20 5.06 28.65
C THR A 27 -11.49 5.04 27.82
N PRO A 28 -11.96 3.85 27.39
CA PRO A 28 -13.01 3.74 26.35
C PRO A 28 -14.42 4.20 26.80
N ASP A 29 -14.72 4.13 28.12
CA ASP A 29 -16.08 4.39 28.63
C ASP A 29 -16.35 5.85 28.96
N ILE A 30 -15.43 6.76 28.63
CA ILE A 30 -15.62 8.20 28.83
C ILE A 30 -16.26 8.81 27.58
N GLU A 31 -17.44 9.40 27.75
CA GLU A 31 -18.12 10.15 26.69
C GLU A 31 -17.57 11.57 26.55
N ARG A 32 -17.22 12.21 27.66
CA ARG A 32 -16.69 13.58 27.70
C ARG A 32 -16.03 13.90 29.05
N VAL A 33 -15.05 14.78 29.04
CA VAL A 33 -14.48 15.37 30.26
C VAL A 33 -14.65 16.88 30.23
N TRP A 34 -15.25 17.40 31.27
CA TRP A 34 -15.45 18.81 31.46
C TRP A 34 -14.44 19.34 32.50
N ILE A 35 -13.89 20.50 32.25
CA ILE A 35 -13.21 21.28 33.28
C ILE A 35 -14.21 22.32 33.86
N TYR A 36 -14.24 22.48 35.18
CA TYR A 36 -15.06 23.44 35.84
C TYR A 36 -14.25 24.24 36.88
N GLY A 37 -14.88 25.09 37.72
CA GLY A 37 -14.18 25.87 38.73
C GLY A 37 -13.34 27.03 38.17
N SER A 38 -12.29 27.44 38.90
CA SER A 38 -11.51 28.64 38.63
C SER A 38 -10.83 28.60 37.26
N ARG A 39 -10.29 27.46 36.83
CA ARG A 39 -9.63 27.34 35.53
C ARG A 39 -10.61 27.45 34.37
N ALA A 40 -11.82 26.94 34.53
CA ALA A 40 -12.85 27.07 33.51
C ALA A 40 -13.37 28.51 33.41
N ARG A 41 -13.49 29.24 34.51
CA ARG A 41 -13.89 30.66 34.52
C ARG A 41 -12.78 31.59 34.04
N GLY A 42 -11.50 31.22 34.18
CA GLY A 42 -10.34 32.03 33.84
C GLY A 42 -9.85 32.95 34.98
N ASP A 43 -10.33 32.72 36.22
CA ASP A 43 -9.91 33.46 37.42
C ASP A 43 -8.91 32.66 38.29
N HIS A 44 -8.33 31.61 37.71
CA HIS A 44 -7.33 30.75 38.37
C HIS A 44 -5.98 31.45 38.60
N ARG A 45 -5.24 30.95 39.59
CA ARG A 45 -3.80 31.22 39.80
C ARG A 45 -3.02 30.05 39.26
N ASP A 46 -1.71 30.23 39.07
CA ASP A 46 -0.84 29.17 38.55
C ASP A 46 -0.89 27.87 39.41
N GLU A 47 -1.09 28.01 40.72
CA GLU A 47 -1.16 26.91 41.68
C GLU A 47 -2.57 26.33 41.87
N SER A 48 -3.60 26.87 41.20
CA SER A 48 -4.98 26.37 41.31
C SER A 48 -5.11 24.92 40.92
N ASP A 49 -5.97 24.18 41.65
CA ASP A 49 -6.30 22.79 41.32
C ASP A 49 -6.98 22.69 39.96
N ILE A 50 -6.96 21.50 39.36
CA ILE A 50 -7.67 21.18 38.13
C ILE A 50 -8.94 20.41 38.50
N ASP A 51 -10.10 21.00 38.34
CA ASP A 51 -11.40 20.40 38.65
C ASP A 51 -11.97 19.77 37.37
N LEU A 52 -12.12 18.44 37.36
CA LEU A 52 -12.64 17.69 36.22
C LEU A 52 -13.94 16.95 36.55
N ALA A 53 -14.93 17.05 35.67
CA ALA A 53 -16.16 16.28 35.71
C ALA A 53 -16.22 15.33 34.50
N VAL A 54 -16.19 14.04 34.78
CA VAL A 54 -16.19 12.98 33.75
C VAL A 54 -17.63 12.53 33.49
N ASP A 55 -18.03 12.61 32.26
CA ASP A 55 -19.29 12.07 31.76
C ASP A 55 -19.03 10.65 31.22
N ALA A 56 -19.44 9.64 31.99
CA ALA A 56 -19.19 8.26 31.70
C ALA A 56 -20.34 7.38 32.26
N PRO A 57 -21.55 7.44 31.62
CA PRO A 57 -22.75 6.80 32.12
C PRO A 57 -22.63 5.27 32.28
N GLU A 58 -21.93 4.62 31.38
CA GLU A 58 -21.74 3.18 31.37
C GLU A 58 -20.57 2.68 32.26
N MET A 59 -19.75 3.57 32.78
CA MET A 59 -18.58 3.23 33.60
C MET A 59 -19.01 2.81 35.00
N SER A 60 -18.52 1.63 35.48
CA SER A 60 -18.75 1.21 36.84
C SER A 60 -18.01 2.07 37.86
N SER A 61 -18.50 2.13 39.13
CA SER A 61 -17.76 2.82 40.21
C SER A 61 -16.37 2.25 40.47
N THR A 62 -16.18 0.95 40.24
CA THR A 62 -14.88 0.28 40.36
C THR A 62 -13.93 0.75 39.27
N ASP A 63 -14.39 0.90 38.02
CA ASP A 63 -13.57 1.34 36.92
C ASP A 63 -13.24 2.83 37.02
N PHE A 64 -14.17 3.62 37.56
CA PHE A 64 -13.89 5.03 37.89
C PHE A 64 -12.83 5.15 38.99
N SER A 65 -12.85 4.29 40.02
CA SER A 65 -11.80 4.26 41.04
C SER A 65 -10.45 3.86 40.45
N ARG A 66 -10.42 2.94 39.49
CA ARG A 66 -9.18 2.58 38.75
C ARG A 66 -8.66 3.74 37.91
N LEU A 67 -9.58 4.49 37.26
CA LEU A 67 -9.22 5.68 36.49
C LEU A 67 -8.62 6.75 37.41
N SER A 68 -9.20 6.97 38.59
CA SER A 68 -8.65 7.89 39.61
C SER A 68 -7.26 7.47 40.09
N GLY A 69 -7.04 6.18 40.31
CA GLY A 69 -5.70 5.66 40.65
C GLY A 69 -4.67 5.89 39.54
N ARG A 70 -5.07 5.69 38.28
CA ARG A 70 -4.19 5.98 37.12
C ARG A 70 -3.89 7.48 36.99
N LEU A 71 -4.84 8.34 37.35
CA LEU A 71 -4.64 9.77 37.38
C LEU A 71 -3.57 10.16 38.41
N ASP A 72 -3.62 9.58 39.64
CA ASP A 72 -2.65 9.83 40.69
C ASP A 72 -1.23 9.40 40.31
N GLU A 73 -1.11 8.33 39.50
CA GLU A 73 0.18 7.80 38.99
C GLU A 73 0.82 8.68 37.91
N LEU A 74 0.11 9.65 37.32
CA LEU A 74 0.64 10.51 36.26
C LEU A 74 1.77 11.46 36.73
N GLY A 75 1.92 11.67 38.05
CA GLY A 75 2.91 12.57 38.59
C GLY A 75 2.77 13.98 38.04
N LEU A 76 1.57 14.53 38.14
CA LEU A 76 1.26 15.89 37.71
C LEU A 76 1.76 16.91 38.72
N ILE A 77 2.10 18.12 38.25
CA ILE A 77 2.48 19.24 39.13
C ILE A 77 1.27 19.92 39.80
N TYR A 78 0.08 19.61 39.34
CA TYR A 78 -1.18 20.12 39.86
C TYR A 78 -1.90 19.05 40.67
N ARG A 79 -2.65 19.46 41.66
CA ARG A 79 -3.71 18.63 42.23
C ARG A 79 -4.86 18.55 41.24
N VAL A 80 -5.38 17.38 40.99
CA VAL A 80 -6.50 17.16 40.08
C VAL A 80 -7.64 16.52 40.86
N ASP A 81 -8.72 17.24 41.02
CA ASP A 81 -9.95 16.72 41.62
C ASP A 81 -10.88 16.26 40.51
N MET A 82 -11.09 14.94 40.43
CA MET A 82 -11.91 14.33 39.37
C MET A 82 -13.14 13.66 39.96
N LEU A 83 -14.31 13.97 39.41
CA LEU A 83 -15.58 13.37 39.81
C LEU A 83 -16.32 12.79 38.58
N ARG A 84 -17.16 11.79 38.83
CA ARG A 84 -18.08 11.28 37.81
C ARG A 84 -19.39 12.06 37.87
N LEU A 85 -19.83 12.62 36.73
CA LEU A 85 -20.96 13.53 36.67
C LEU A 85 -22.28 12.87 37.13
N GLN A 86 -22.40 11.56 36.88
CA GLN A 86 -23.56 10.75 37.28
C GLN A 86 -23.66 10.55 38.81
N ASP A 87 -22.54 10.66 39.54
CA ASP A 87 -22.53 10.49 40.99
C ASP A 87 -22.82 11.78 41.77
N VAL A 88 -22.97 12.93 41.07
CA VAL A 88 -23.28 14.22 41.71
C VAL A 88 -24.77 14.29 42.01
N LEU A 89 -25.13 14.02 43.26
CA LEU A 89 -26.52 13.96 43.71
C LEU A 89 -27.04 15.34 44.20
N GLU A 90 -26.16 16.25 44.60
CA GLU A 90 -26.53 17.59 45.10
C GLU A 90 -26.86 18.53 43.94
N GLU A 91 -28.11 18.91 43.80
CA GLU A 91 -28.63 19.73 42.69
C GLU A 91 -27.96 21.11 42.59
N GLY A 92 -27.61 21.69 43.72
CA GLY A 92 -26.94 23.00 43.82
C GLY A 92 -25.47 22.92 43.30
N PHE A 93 -24.78 21.81 43.57
CA PHE A 93 -23.41 21.57 43.10
C PHE A 93 -23.40 21.20 41.61
N ARG A 94 -24.34 20.38 41.18
CA ARG A 94 -24.54 20.05 39.77
C ARG A 94 -24.79 21.28 38.91
N SER A 95 -25.68 22.17 39.36
CA SER A 95 -25.99 23.42 38.64
C SER A 95 -24.79 24.36 38.55
N ARG A 96 -23.90 24.35 39.57
CA ARG A 96 -22.63 25.11 39.50
C ARG A 96 -21.66 24.54 38.46
N ILE A 97 -21.52 23.20 38.42
CA ILE A 97 -20.72 22.53 37.39
C ILE A 97 -21.27 22.86 36.00
N GLU A 98 -22.55 22.69 35.79
CA GLU A 98 -23.23 22.93 34.50
C GLU A 98 -23.09 24.39 34.01
N ARG A 99 -23.10 25.36 34.92
CA ARG A 99 -22.92 26.75 34.56
C ARG A 99 -21.50 27.12 34.16
N ASP A 100 -20.49 26.57 34.87
CA ASP A 100 -19.09 26.97 34.73
C ASP A 100 -18.29 26.04 33.78
N ARG A 101 -18.80 24.82 33.43
CA ARG A 101 -18.09 23.79 32.67
C ARG A 101 -17.71 24.22 31.27
N LYS A 102 -16.50 23.83 30.87
CA LYS A 102 -16.02 23.94 29.51
C LYS A 102 -15.46 22.57 29.08
N ILE A 103 -15.52 22.26 27.81
CA ILE A 103 -14.98 21.00 27.31
C ILE A 103 -13.48 20.99 27.51
N PHE A 104 -13.00 20.01 28.27
CA PHE A 104 -11.58 19.72 28.46
C PHE A 104 -11.13 18.65 27.50
N TRP A 105 -11.87 17.56 27.38
CA TRP A 105 -11.65 16.46 26.47
C TRP A 105 -12.99 15.89 26.00
N GLU A 106 -13.05 15.57 24.76
CA GLU A 106 -14.09 14.70 24.19
C GLU A 106 -13.41 13.70 23.25
N PRO A 107 -13.92 12.46 23.18
CA PRO A 107 -13.43 11.52 22.20
C PRO A 107 -13.48 12.24 20.86
N ARG A 108 -12.36 12.31 20.18
CA ARG A 108 -12.32 12.86 18.83
C ARG A 108 -13.32 12.04 18.03
N ARG A 109 -14.57 12.47 18.04
CA ARG A 109 -15.48 12.11 16.96
C ARG A 109 -14.82 12.76 15.75
N TYR A 110 -14.03 11.99 15.05
CA TYR A 110 -13.75 12.32 13.68
C TYR A 110 -15.11 12.52 13.05
N SER A 111 -15.51 13.79 12.85
CA SER A 111 -16.37 14.14 11.76
C SER A 111 -15.53 13.85 10.51
N ALA A 112 -15.35 12.58 10.21
CA ALA A 112 -15.02 12.14 8.88
C ALA A 112 -16.16 12.69 8.05
N GLU A 113 -15.88 13.69 7.24
CA GLU A 113 -16.71 13.91 6.07
C GLU A 113 -16.88 12.53 5.43
N PRO A 114 -18.09 12.15 4.96
CA PRO A 114 -18.31 10.84 4.39
C PRO A 114 -17.43 10.74 3.13
N GLY A 115 -16.24 10.19 3.28
CA GLY A 115 -15.22 10.12 2.22
C GLY A 115 -13.86 9.59 2.65
N GLU A 116 -13.53 9.64 3.95
CA GLU A 116 -12.21 9.23 4.45
C GLU A 116 -12.25 8.19 5.58
N MET A 117 -13.02 7.14 5.44
CA MET A 117 -12.62 5.87 6.05
C MET A 117 -11.70 5.18 5.05
N GLY A 118 -10.39 5.37 5.27
CA GLY A 118 -9.35 4.84 4.39
C GLY A 118 -9.25 3.33 4.48
N THR A 119 -10.11 2.65 3.78
CA THR A 119 -9.83 1.30 3.33
C THR A 119 -8.76 1.43 2.27
N VAL A 120 -7.57 0.89 2.57
CA VAL A 120 -6.46 0.89 1.62
C VAL A 120 -6.86 0.04 0.44
N GLU A 121 -7.21 0.69 -0.64
CA GLU A 121 -7.42 0.03 -1.92
C GLU A 121 -6.06 -0.43 -2.46
N LEU A 122 -5.88 -1.74 -2.51
CA LEU A 122 -4.68 -2.33 -3.10
C LEU A 122 -4.66 -2.01 -4.60
N LYS A 123 -3.52 -1.59 -5.11
CA LYS A 123 -3.29 -1.40 -6.54
C LYS A 123 -3.32 -2.75 -7.28
N ASP A 124 -3.57 -2.74 -8.59
CA ASP A 124 -3.72 -3.95 -9.41
C ASP A 124 -2.54 -4.90 -9.27
N PHE A 125 -1.32 -4.39 -9.35
CA PHE A 125 -0.12 -5.22 -9.17
C PHE A 125 0.00 -5.82 -7.76
N GLN A 126 -0.53 -5.14 -6.72
CA GLN A 126 -0.55 -5.66 -5.36
C GLN A 126 -1.59 -6.78 -5.22
N ARG A 127 -2.76 -6.62 -5.86
CA ARG A 127 -3.78 -7.69 -5.95
C ARG A 127 -3.23 -8.90 -6.69
N ALA A 128 -2.55 -8.69 -7.82
CA ALA A 128 -1.90 -9.75 -8.59
C ALA A 128 -0.84 -10.48 -7.75
N ALA A 129 0.00 -9.74 -7.02
CA ALA A 129 1.01 -10.32 -6.13
C ALA A 129 0.41 -11.22 -5.04
N LEU A 130 -0.73 -10.82 -4.46
CA LEU A 130 -1.44 -11.64 -3.47
C LEU A 130 -2.13 -12.86 -4.12
N ALA A 131 -2.56 -12.77 -5.38
CA ALA A 131 -3.11 -13.89 -6.12
C ALA A 131 -2.02 -14.94 -6.42
N ASP A 132 -0.81 -14.51 -6.79
CA ASP A 132 0.34 -15.41 -7.00
C ASP A 132 0.76 -16.08 -5.68
N LEU A 133 0.75 -15.34 -4.56
CA LEU A 133 0.99 -15.92 -3.23
C LEU A 133 -0.09 -16.95 -2.88
N ALA A 134 -1.35 -16.68 -3.16
CA ALA A 134 -2.45 -17.62 -2.92
C ALA A 134 -2.29 -18.88 -3.78
N ALA A 135 -1.87 -18.75 -5.03
CA ALA A 135 -1.60 -19.89 -5.91
C ALA A 135 -0.47 -20.78 -5.35
N TYR A 136 0.61 -20.17 -4.84
CA TYR A 136 1.68 -20.91 -4.16
C TYR A 136 1.17 -21.59 -2.89
N VAL A 137 0.42 -20.92 -2.06
CA VAL A 137 -0.14 -21.47 -0.81
C VAL A 137 -1.05 -22.66 -1.09
N ASN A 138 -1.86 -22.62 -2.13
CA ASN A 138 -2.72 -23.74 -2.53
C ASN A 138 -1.90 -24.99 -2.89
N GLU A 139 -0.83 -24.85 -3.69
CA GLU A 139 0.07 -25.97 -3.98
C GLU A 139 0.84 -26.41 -2.73
N LEU A 140 1.23 -25.45 -1.86
CA LEU A 140 1.93 -25.75 -0.62
C LEU A 140 1.08 -26.62 0.32
N VAL A 141 -0.18 -26.29 0.54
CA VAL A 141 -1.12 -27.06 1.38
C VAL A 141 -1.32 -28.46 0.81
N LYS A 142 -1.48 -28.59 -0.51
CA LYS A 142 -1.60 -29.88 -1.20
C LYS A 142 -0.38 -30.77 -0.97
N HIS A 143 0.82 -30.23 -1.20
CA HIS A 143 2.06 -31.00 -1.03
C HIS A 143 2.39 -31.26 0.44
N ALA A 144 2.07 -30.37 1.37
CA ALA A 144 2.19 -30.60 2.81
C ALA A 144 1.29 -31.77 3.27
N THR A 145 0.05 -31.84 2.77
CA THR A 145 -0.85 -32.96 3.07
C THR A 145 -0.33 -34.29 2.54
N LEU A 146 0.23 -34.29 1.33
CA LEU A 146 0.87 -35.49 0.76
C LEU A 146 2.11 -35.90 1.55
N ALA A 147 2.93 -34.95 1.96
CA ALA A 147 4.11 -35.19 2.81
C ALA A 147 3.72 -35.83 4.13
N GLU A 148 2.69 -35.33 4.80
CA GLU A 148 2.20 -35.87 6.06
C GLU A 148 1.71 -37.30 5.92
N ARG A 149 0.91 -37.59 4.90
CA ARG A 149 0.46 -38.97 4.61
C ARG A 149 1.64 -39.89 4.39
N LYS A 150 2.68 -39.47 3.67
CA LYS A 150 3.90 -40.22 3.46
C LYS A 150 4.63 -40.48 4.76
N PHE A 151 4.77 -39.48 5.65
CA PHE A 151 5.39 -39.68 6.98
C PHE A 151 4.62 -40.66 7.85
N GLN A 152 3.30 -40.56 7.86
CA GLN A 152 2.45 -41.46 8.63
C GLN A 152 2.58 -42.91 8.11
N ALA A 153 2.58 -43.12 6.80
CA ALA A 153 2.74 -44.44 6.19
C ALA A 153 4.12 -45.07 6.51
N LEU A 154 5.18 -44.29 6.43
CA LEU A 154 6.54 -44.76 6.72
C LEU A 154 6.75 -45.07 8.21
N ARG A 155 6.20 -44.22 9.12
CA ARG A 155 6.18 -44.52 10.55
C ARG A 155 5.42 -45.80 10.89
N ALA A 156 4.27 -46.04 10.26
CA ALA A 156 3.51 -47.28 10.42
C ALA A 156 4.28 -48.50 9.91
N ALA A 157 5.22 -48.31 9.01
CA ALA A 157 6.12 -49.34 8.51
C ALA A 157 7.45 -49.41 9.28
N GLU A 158 7.58 -48.70 10.41
CA GLU A 158 8.79 -48.60 11.26
C GLU A 158 10.03 -48.09 10.49
N ILE A 159 9.81 -47.30 9.40
CA ILE A 159 10.88 -46.68 8.59
C ILE A 159 11.09 -45.27 9.11
N ASP A 160 12.25 -45.01 9.69
CA ASP A 160 12.65 -43.68 10.12
C ASP A 160 13.22 -42.86 8.95
N ILE A 161 12.63 -41.73 8.64
CA ILE A 161 13.14 -40.80 7.63
C ILE A 161 13.32 -39.42 8.25
N ALA A 162 14.40 -38.76 7.86
CA ALA A 162 14.64 -37.40 8.34
C ALA A 162 13.61 -36.42 7.70
N PRO A 163 13.12 -35.45 8.45
CA PRO A 163 12.14 -34.45 7.94
C PRO A 163 12.59 -33.77 6.64
N ARG A 164 13.91 -33.54 6.48
CA ARG A 164 14.48 -32.90 5.29
C ARG A 164 14.31 -33.72 3.98
N GLU A 165 14.04 -35.00 4.07
CA GLU A 165 13.89 -35.87 2.88
C GLU A 165 12.55 -35.68 2.17
N VAL A 166 11.61 -34.93 2.82
CA VAL A 166 10.31 -34.60 2.23
C VAL A 166 10.18 -33.08 2.13
N ASP A 167 10.85 -32.52 1.14
CA ASP A 167 10.87 -31.07 0.88
C ASP A 167 9.61 -30.64 0.11
N PHE A 168 8.46 -30.60 0.83
CA PHE A 168 7.17 -30.25 0.23
C PHE A 168 7.10 -28.80 -0.29
N PRO A 169 7.81 -27.80 0.27
CA PRO A 169 7.85 -26.46 -0.33
C PRO A 169 8.49 -26.45 -1.72
N ARG A 170 9.53 -27.23 -1.92
CA ARG A 170 10.16 -27.41 -3.22
C ARG A 170 9.20 -28.04 -4.23
N HIS A 171 8.47 -29.08 -3.84
CA HIS A 171 7.50 -29.73 -4.73
C HIS A 171 6.35 -28.75 -5.11
N ALA A 172 5.88 -27.93 -4.18
CA ALA A 172 4.90 -26.88 -4.47
C ALA A 172 5.44 -25.87 -5.51
N TRP A 173 6.68 -25.43 -5.36
CA TRP A 173 7.35 -24.56 -6.31
C TRP A 173 7.50 -25.17 -7.70
N GLU A 174 7.91 -26.43 -7.76
CA GLU A 174 8.05 -27.17 -9.02
C GLU A 174 6.70 -27.36 -9.74
N SER A 175 5.59 -27.50 -8.98
CA SER A 175 4.24 -27.53 -9.54
C SER A 175 3.87 -26.19 -10.19
N LEU A 176 4.15 -25.05 -9.54
CA LEU A 176 3.94 -23.72 -10.13
C LEU A 176 4.82 -23.49 -11.37
N ARG A 177 6.07 -23.96 -11.33
CA ARG A 177 6.98 -23.89 -12.48
C ARG A 177 6.41 -24.65 -13.67
N ALA A 178 5.96 -25.87 -13.44
CA ALA A 178 5.38 -26.72 -14.49
C ALA A 178 4.09 -26.11 -15.07
N ALA A 179 3.33 -25.42 -14.25
CA ALA A 179 2.12 -24.69 -14.65
C ALA A 179 2.39 -23.31 -15.31
N GLY A 180 3.67 -22.91 -15.47
CA GLY A 180 4.04 -21.62 -16.06
C GLY A 180 3.62 -20.39 -15.24
N LYS A 181 3.39 -20.55 -13.94
CA LYS A 181 2.92 -19.47 -13.02
C LYS A 181 4.03 -18.68 -12.34
N LEU A 182 5.29 -18.98 -12.60
CA LEU A 182 6.41 -18.20 -12.07
C LEU A 182 6.76 -17.05 -13.01
N PRO A 183 7.31 -15.93 -12.47
CA PRO A 183 7.71 -14.79 -13.27
C PRO A 183 8.69 -15.22 -14.38
N PRO A 184 8.51 -14.79 -15.64
CA PRO A 184 9.33 -15.28 -16.78
C PRO A 184 10.83 -15.13 -16.57
N ALA A 185 11.26 -14.02 -15.95
CA ALA A 185 12.67 -13.74 -15.65
C ALA A 185 13.30 -14.76 -14.68
N TYR A 186 12.50 -15.41 -13.84
CA TYR A 186 12.93 -16.32 -12.78
C TYR A 186 12.39 -17.75 -12.94
N ALA A 187 11.62 -18.03 -13.98
CA ALA A 187 11.00 -19.33 -14.22
C ALA A 187 11.99 -20.52 -14.32
N LYS A 188 13.24 -20.23 -14.70
CA LYS A 188 14.31 -21.25 -14.79
C LYS A 188 15.15 -21.39 -13.51
N GLN A 189 14.90 -20.57 -12.50
CA GLN A 189 15.66 -20.59 -11.25
C GLN A 189 15.29 -21.83 -10.43
N ASP A 190 16.29 -22.54 -9.90
CA ASP A 190 16.07 -23.65 -8.97
C ASP A 190 15.58 -23.12 -7.62
N TYR A 191 14.69 -23.90 -6.99
CA TYR A 191 14.21 -23.57 -5.65
C TYR A 191 15.34 -23.68 -4.62
N SER A 192 15.56 -22.61 -3.88
CA SER A 192 16.50 -22.58 -2.75
C SER A 192 15.80 -23.10 -1.51
N SER A 193 15.95 -24.39 -1.23
CA SER A 193 15.34 -25.05 -0.07
C SER A 193 15.88 -24.47 1.23
N ARG A 194 15.00 -24.32 2.22
CA ARG A 194 15.31 -23.84 3.56
C ARG A 194 14.86 -24.86 4.59
N PHE A 195 15.68 -25.06 5.62
CA PHE A 195 15.36 -25.97 6.71
C PHE A 195 15.52 -25.23 8.04
N ASP A 196 14.64 -25.50 9.00
CA ASP A 196 14.73 -24.94 10.33
C ASP A 196 15.83 -25.62 11.18
N GLY A 197 16.07 -25.09 12.37
CA GLY A 197 17.10 -25.62 13.26
C GLY A 197 16.85 -27.07 13.75
N ALA A 198 15.65 -27.61 13.50
CA ALA A 198 15.29 -29.00 13.75
C ALA A 198 15.32 -29.86 12.47
N GLY A 199 15.77 -29.31 11.34
CA GLY A 199 15.88 -29.98 10.03
C GLY A 199 14.56 -30.13 9.27
N ARG A 200 13.49 -29.43 9.67
CA ARG A 200 12.19 -29.46 8.99
C ARG A 200 12.20 -28.50 7.81
N PRO A 201 11.60 -28.85 6.63
CA PRO A 201 11.51 -27.96 5.49
C PRO A 201 10.65 -26.73 5.82
N VAL A 202 11.12 -25.54 5.40
CA VAL A 202 10.46 -24.25 5.64
C VAL A 202 10.05 -23.64 4.30
N PRO A 203 8.75 -23.39 4.08
CA PRO A 203 8.30 -22.61 2.94
C PRO A 203 8.94 -21.22 2.97
N ASN A 204 9.51 -20.80 1.84
CA ASN A 204 10.13 -19.50 1.74
C ASN A 204 9.95 -18.92 0.33
N VAL A 205 9.43 -17.70 0.27
CA VAL A 205 9.19 -16.98 -0.99
C VAL A 205 9.57 -15.51 -0.85
N CYS A 206 9.95 -14.92 -1.96
CA CYS A 206 10.29 -13.51 -2.08
C CYS A 206 9.30 -12.81 -3.00
N LEU A 207 8.77 -11.68 -2.51
CA LEU A 207 8.03 -10.72 -3.31
C LEU A 207 9.00 -9.59 -3.67
N LYS A 208 9.38 -9.52 -4.95
CA LYS A 208 10.24 -8.45 -5.44
C LYS A 208 9.39 -7.25 -5.80
N LEU A 209 9.59 -6.15 -5.07
CA LEU A 209 8.93 -4.87 -5.30
C LEU A 209 9.93 -3.72 -5.24
N PRO A 210 9.86 -2.76 -6.16
CA PRO A 210 10.64 -1.54 -6.08
C PRO A 210 10.36 -0.76 -4.79
N THR A 211 11.31 0.11 -4.43
CA THR A 211 11.08 1.07 -3.36
C THR A 211 9.93 2.01 -3.73
N GLY A 212 9.04 2.26 -2.77
CA GLY A 212 7.80 3.00 -3.05
C GLY A 212 6.62 2.13 -3.50
N GLY A 213 6.82 0.83 -3.83
CA GLY A 213 5.78 -0.10 -4.24
C GLY A 213 4.86 -0.60 -3.12
N GLY A 214 4.98 -0.08 -1.90
CA GLY A 214 4.13 -0.46 -0.78
C GLY A 214 4.53 -1.81 -0.15
N LYS A 215 5.83 -2.12 -0.04
CA LYS A 215 6.34 -3.37 0.57
C LYS A 215 5.68 -3.68 1.92
N THR A 216 5.64 -2.72 2.84
CA THR A 216 5.06 -2.92 4.19
C THR A 216 3.55 -3.19 4.12
N LEU A 217 2.83 -2.50 3.23
CA LEU A 217 1.40 -2.74 2.99
C LEU A 217 1.18 -4.17 2.48
N LEU A 218 1.95 -4.57 1.46
CA LEU A 218 1.83 -5.89 0.87
C LEU A 218 2.23 -6.99 1.88
N ALA A 219 3.21 -6.73 2.75
CA ALA A 219 3.57 -7.64 3.84
C ALA A 219 2.40 -7.87 4.80
N THR A 220 1.70 -6.82 5.24
CA THR A 220 0.54 -6.96 6.14
C THR A 220 -0.62 -7.68 5.46
N ALA A 221 -0.86 -7.41 4.18
CA ALA A 221 -1.87 -8.12 3.39
C ALA A 221 -1.49 -9.60 3.17
N ALA A 222 -0.20 -9.90 2.94
CA ALA A 222 0.31 -11.26 2.83
C ALA A 222 0.20 -12.04 4.15
N ILE A 223 0.47 -11.39 5.31
CA ILE A 223 0.22 -12.00 6.62
C ILE A 223 -1.26 -12.38 6.75
N ALA A 224 -2.18 -11.48 6.40
CA ALA A 224 -3.61 -11.78 6.45
C ALA A 224 -3.97 -12.97 5.56
N ARG A 225 -3.43 -13.01 4.34
CA ARG A 225 -3.62 -14.13 3.40
C ARG A 225 -3.05 -15.44 3.94
N LEU A 226 -1.86 -15.45 4.50
CA LEU A 226 -1.23 -16.63 5.08
C LEU A 226 -1.97 -17.12 6.33
N GLN A 227 -2.43 -16.20 7.18
CA GLN A 227 -3.26 -16.56 8.36
C GLN A 227 -4.56 -17.24 7.94
N SER A 228 -5.26 -16.70 6.93
CA SER A 228 -6.54 -17.25 6.47
C SER A 228 -6.38 -18.55 5.66
N SER A 229 -5.39 -18.64 4.76
CA SER A 229 -5.32 -19.71 3.75
C SER A 229 -4.35 -20.83 4.13
N TYR A 230 -3.24 -20.51 4.80
CA TYR A 230 -2.20 -21.50 5.18
C TYR A 230 -2.34 -21.97 6.61
N TYR A 231 -2.34 -21.02 7.58
CA TYR A 231 -2.46 -21.36 9.00
C TYR A 231 -3.89 -21.65 9.45
N ARG A 232 -4.87 -21.03 8.77
CA ARG A 232 -6.30 -21.11 9.09
C ARG A 232 -6.62 -20.79 10.56
N ARG A 233 -5.95 -19.75 11.09
CA ARG A 233 -6.10 -19.30 12.47
C ARG A 233 -5.86 -17.80 12.57
N HIS A 234 -6.36 -17.17 13.66
CA HIS A 234 -6.23 -15.71 13.90
C HIS A 234 -5.19 -15.38 14.96
N THR A 235 -4.49 -16.37 15.47
CA THR A 235 -3.54 -16.26 16.59
C THR A 235 -2.17 -16.74 16.16
N GLY A 236 -1.18 -16.52 17.01
CA GLY A 236 0.19 -17.00 16.78
C GLY A 236 1.21 -15.88 16.81
N LEU A 237 2.41 -16.17 16.32
CA LEU A 237 3.55 -15.28 16.39
C LEU A 237 4.09 -14.97 14.99
N VAL A 238 4.20 -13.68 14.69
CA VAL A 238 4.90 -13.16 13.51
C VAL A 238 6.16 -12.45 13.98
N LEU A 239 7.30 -12.83 13.45
CA LEU A 239 8.57 -12.15 13.66
C LEU A 239 8.86 -11.27 12.44
N TRP A 240 8.78 -9.95 12.62
CA TRP A 240 9.03 -8.98 11.55
C TRP A 240 10.44 -8.42 11.68
N ILE A 241 11.31 -8.81 10.76
CA ILE A 241 12.71 -8.43 10.73
C ILE A 241 12.90 -7.24 9.81
N VAL A 242 13.51 -6.16 10.33
CA VAL A 242 13.83 -4.95 9.58
C VAL A 242 15.34 -4.68 9.60
N PRO A 243 15.90 -4.01 8.58
CA PRO A 243 17.36 -3.85 8.45
C PRO A 243 17.97 -2.83 9.41
N ASN A 244 17.24 -1.76 9.76
CA ASN A 244 17.78 -0.63 10.53
C ASN A 244 16.76 0.04 11.44
N ASP A 245 17.23 0.94 12.32
CA ASP A 245 16.42 1.63 13.33
C ASP A 245 15.38 2.58 12.73
N ALA A 246 15.66 3.22 11.60
CA ALA A 246 14.73 4.15 10.96
C ALA A 246 13.48 3.42 10.48
N ILE A 247 13.66 2.30 9.75
CA ILE A 247 12.56 1.44 9.30
C ILE A 247 11.85 0.81 10.50
N TYR A 248 12.60 0.42 11.54
CA TYR A 248 12.04 -0.13 12.78
C TYR A 248 11.01 0.83 13.40
N ARG A 249 11.41 2.08 13.62
CA ARG A 249 10.54 3.11 14.25
C ARG A 249 9.34 3.43 13.37
N GLN A 250 9.53 3.56 12.06
CA GLN A 250 8.46 3.84 11.11
C GLN A 250 7.43 2.69 11.08
N THR A 251 7.90 1.45 10.95
CA THR A 251 7.04 0.26 10.94
C THR A 251 6.32 0.12 12.27
N LYS A 252 7.03 0.28 13.41
CA LYS A 252 6.42 0.25 14.74
C LYS A 252 5.30 1.28 14.87
N LYS A 253 5.56 2.55 14.48
CA LYS A 253 4.56 3.62 14.54
C LYS A 253 3.32 3.25 13.73
N ALA A 254 3.50 2.81 12.47
CA ALA A 254 2.41 2.45 11.58
C ALA A 254 1.61 1.23 12.08
N LEU A 255 2.27 0.21 12.63
CA LEU A 255 1.59 -0.99 13.14
C LEU A 255 0.94 -0.77 14.52
N SER A 256 1.40 0.20 15.30
CA SER A 256 0.83 0.53 16.61
C SER A 256 -0.37 1.47 16.51
N ASP A 257 -0.45 2.27 15.45
CA ASP A 257 -1.57 3.16 15.18
C ASP A 257 -2.77 2.34 14.69
N ARG A 258 -3.87 2.35 15.45
CA ARG A 258 -5.05 1.55 15.15
C ARG A 258 -5.80 1.99 13.89
N ASP A 259 -5.67 3.25 13.52
CA ASP A 259 -6.34 3.84 12.36
C ASP A 259 -5.47 3.70 11.09
N HIS A 260 -4.20 3.34 11.26
CA HIS A 260 -3.30 3.15 10.13
C HIS A 260 -3.70 1.90 9.32
N ALA A 261 -3.69 2.03 8.02
CA ALA A 261 -4.04 0.99 7.07
C ALA A 261 -3.33 -0.36 7.29
N TYR A 262 -2.04 -0.34 7.63
CA TYR A 262 -1.27 -1.55 7.92
C TYR A 262 -1.81 -2.28 9.16
N ARG A 263 -2.18 -1.51 10.19
CA ARG A 263 -2.78 -2.08 11.39
C ARG A 263 -4.16 -2.67 11.10
N GLN A 264 -4.96 -2.03 10.26
CA GLN A 264 -6.28 -2.54 9.87
C GLN A 264 -6.19 -3.89 9.17
N LEU A 265 -5.21 -4.09 8.26
CA LEU A 265 -4.96 -5.39 7.63
C LEU A 265 -4.52 -6.46 8.64
N LEU A 266 -3.69 -6.10 9.62
CA LEU A 266 -3.35 -7.02 10.71
C LEU A 266 -4.55 -7.32 11.61
N ASN A 267 -5.45 -6.35 11.84
CA ASN A 267 -6.68 -6.59 12.57
C ASN A 267 -7.58 -7.60 11.84
N VAL A 268 -7.64 -7.56 10.51
CA VAL A 268 -8.30 -8.60 9.72
C VAL A 268 -7.63 -9.96 9.96
N ALA A 269 -6.30 -10.03 9.90
CA ALA A 269 -5.55 -11.25 10.14
C ALA A 269 -5.77 -11.84 11.55
N GLY A 270 -5.83 -11.01 12.56
CA GLY A 270 -5.96 -11.36 13.98
C GLY A 270 -7.39 -11.31 14.53
N ALA A 271 -8.42 -11.15 13.67
CA ALA A 271 -9.81 -10.96 14.09
C ALA A 271 -9.97 -9.87 15.18
N GLY A 272 -9.32 -8.71 14.98
CA GLY A 272 -9.31 -7.58 15.90
C GLY A 272 -8.33 -7.72 17.08
N ARG A 273 -7.76 -8.91 17.31
CA ARG A 273 -6.87 -9.21 18.45
C ARG A 273 -5.41 -9.25 18.02
N VAL A 274 -4.78 -8.09 17.89
CA VAL A 274 -3.39 -7.93 17.47
C VAL A 274 -2.57 -7.28 18.58
N LYS A 275 -1.42 -7.85 18.89
CA LYS A 275 -0.46 -7.32 19.87
C LYS A 275 0.87 -7.03 19.18
N ILE A 276 1.28 -5.76 19.18
CA ILE A 276 2.58 -5.35 18.64
C ILE A 276 3.60 -5.42 19.77
N LEU A 277 4.69 -6.15 19.55
CA LEU A 277 5.71 -6.44 20.55
C LEU A 277 7.08 -5.99 20.08
N GLU A 278 7.91 -5.61 21.03
CA GLU A 278 9.35 -5.41 20.87
C GLU A 278 10.11 -6.56 21.56
N LYS A 279 11.39 -6.69 21.28
CA LYS A 279 12.23 -7.74 21.91
C LYS A 279 12.20 -7.72 23.45
N ASP A 280 11.96 -6.54 24.05
CA ASP A 280 11.94 -6.36 25.51
C ASP A 280 10.50 -6.36 26.08
N SER A 281 9.47 -6.46 25.23
CA SER A 281 8.08 -6.55 25.66
C SER A 281 7.81 -7.85 26.42
N PRO A 282 7.01 -7.82 27.50
CA PRO A 282 6.55 -9.05 28.13
C PRO A 282 5.66 -9.83 27.14
N ILE A 283 5.85 -11.14 27.12
CA ILE A 283 5.06 -12.05 26.30
C ILE A 283 4.73 -13.28 27.15
N SER A 284 3.48 -13.72 27.11
CA SER A 284 3.01 -14.93 27.76
C SER A 284 2.49 -15.93 26.73
N ARG A 285 2.36 -17.19 27.14
CA ARG A 285 1.75 -18.24 26.33
C ARG A 285 0.31 -17.87 25.94
N ALA A 286 -0.46 -17.34 26.88
CA ALA A 286 -1.83 -16.85 26.65
C ALA A 286 -1.88 -15.75 25.58
N ASP A 287 -0.87 -14.87 25.48
CA ASP A 287 -0.81 -13.85 24.43
C ASP A 287 -0.74 -14.49 23.04
N VAL A 288 0.12 -15.49 22.83
CA VAL A 288 0.31 -16.17 21.55
C VAL A 288 -0.90 -17.03 21.18
N GLU A 289 -1.59 -17.59 22.19
CA GLU A 289 -2.78 -18.43 21.98
C GLU A 289 -4.03 -17.59 21.68
N SER A 290 -4.13 -16.36 22.19
CA SER A 290 -5.32 -15.51 22.06
C SER A 290 -5.20 -14.34 21.09
N HIS A 291 -3.98 -13.97 20.69
CA HIS A 291 -3.70 -12.83 19.82
C HIS A 291 -2.81 -13.21 18.65
N LEU A 292 -2.89 -12.44 17.57
CA LEU A 292 -1.82 -12.36 16.58
C LEU A 292 -0.74 -11.43 17.13
N CYS A 293 0.33 -12.02 17.65
CA CYS A 293 1.48 -11.29 18.19
C CYS A 293 2.46 -10.96 17.06
N VAL A 294 2.72 -9.69 16.81
CA VAL A 294 3.71 -9.24 15.82
C VAL A 294 4.90 -8.64 16.55
N MET A 295 6.02 -9.34 16.55
CA MET A 295 7.26 -8.91 17.20
C MET A 295 8.21 -8.30 16.18
N LEU A 296 8.61 -7.05 16.41
CA LEU A 296 9.59 -6.34 15.59
C LEU A 296 11.02 -6.63 16.08
N LEU A 297 11.92 -6.95 15.15
CA LEU A 297 13.32 -7.25 15.43
C LEU A 297 14.24 -6.60 14.39
N MET A 298 15.34 -6.00 14.82
CA MET A 298 16.39 -5.55 13.89
C MET A 298 17.35 -6.69 13.56
N LEU A 299 17.71 -6.84 12.29
CA LEU A 299 18.60 -7.91 11.80
C LEU A 299 19.96 -7.91 12.50
N GLN A 300 20.55 -6.73 12.74
CA GLN A 300 21.84 -6.60 13.45
C GLN A 300 21.77 -7.12 14.90
N SER A 301 20.60 -7.07 15.52
CA SER A 301 20.39 -7.62 16.86
C SER A 301 20.37 -9.15 16.87
N ALA A 302 20.05 -9.75 15.72
CA ALA A 302 19.98 -11.19 15.54
C ALA A 302 21.30 -11.83 15.11
N ALA A 303 22.20 -11.07 14.46
CA ALA A 303 23.39 -11.59 13.76
C ALA A 303 24.72 -11.56 14.56
N ARG A 304 24.71 -11.21 15.86
CA ARG A 304 25.93 -11.11 16.67
C ARG A 304 26.54 -12.48 16.98
N GLN A 305 27.89 -12.55 16.96
CA GLN A 305 28.67 -13.80 16.95
C GLN A 305 28.63 -14.63 18.25
N SER A 306 28.23 -14.10 19.39
CA SER A 306 28.16 -14.89 20.62
C SER A 306 26.72 -15.00 21.17
N LYS A 307 26.23 -16.19 21.35
CA LYS A 307 24.92 -16.49 21.94
C LYS A 307 24.78 -15.93 23.37
N GLU A 308 25.85 -15.87 24.11
CA GLU A 308 25.86 -15.41 25.52
C GLU A 308 25.67 -13.89 25.66
N THR A 309 26.02 -13.10 24.65
CA THR A 309 25.87 -11.64 24.65
C THR A 309 24.52 -11.16 24.07
N LEU A 310 23.77 -12.03 23.42
CA LEU A 310 22.46 -11.70 22.89
C LEU A 310 21.43 -11.70 24.03
N ARG A 311 20.89 -10.51 24.39
CA ARG A 311 19.81 -10.38 25.38
C ARG A 311 18.60 -11.28 25.06
N PHE A 312 18.45 -11.67 23.80
CA PHE A 312 17.40 -12.55 23.31
C PHE A 312 17.49 -13.98 23.83
N PHE A 313 18.68 -14.49 24.10
CA PHE A 313 18.95 -15.83 24.61
C PHE A 313 19.27 -15.86 26.11
N ARG A 314 19.15 -14.70 26.80
CA ARG A 314 19.23 -14.66 28.25
C ARG A 314 17.94 -15.14 28.87
N ASP A 315 18.07 -15.77 30.00
CA ASP A 315 16.99 -16.20 30.85
C ASP A 315 16.08 -15.04 31.26
N ARG A 316 14.78 -15.22 31.15
CA ARG A 316 13.77 -14.22 31.46
C ARG A 316 12.61 -14.86 32.20
N GLY A 317 12.43 -14.51 33.45
CA GLY A 317 11.31 -15.00 34.25
C GLY A 317 9.91 -14.73 33.66
N SER A 318 9.78 -13.74 32.76
CA SER A 318 8.50 -13.44 32.08
C SER A 318 8.05 -14.52 31.10
N VAL A 319 8.89 -15.48 30.72
CA VAL A 319 8.56 -16.54 29.75
C VAL A 319 8.46 -17.93 30.36
N HIS A 320 8.54 -18.07 31.70
CA HIS A 320 8.43 -19.36 32.39
C HIS A 320 7.20 -20.19 32.01
N GLY A 321 6.06 -19.56 31.76
CA GLY A 321 4.84 -20.27 31.38
C GLY A 321 4.84 -20.95 30.02
N PHE A 322 5.91 -20.81 29.21
CA PHE A 322 6.08 -21.52 27.95
C PHE A 322 6.69 -22.91 28.10
N PHE A 323 7.45 -23.15 29.14
CA PHE A 323 8.23 -24.38 29.34
C PHE A 323 7.78 -25.18 30.59
N PRO A 324 8.08 -26.46 30.63
CA PRO A 324 7.86 -27.26 31.82
C PRO A 324 8.60 -26.70 33.03
N ARG A 325 8.17 -27.09 34.24
CA ARG A 325 8.87 -26.73 35.45
C ARG A 325 10.27 -27.39 35.48
N GLU A 326 11.25 -26.75 36.10
CA GLU A 326 12.65 -27.22 36.14
C GLU A 326 12.82 -28.65 36.69
N ASP A 327 11.89 -29.09 37.56
CA ASP A 327 11.88 -30.43 38.17
C ASP A 327 11.22 -31.50 37.26
N ASP A 328 10.55 -31.11 36.14
CA ASP A 328 9.91 -32.03 35.21
C ASP A 328 10.86 -32.45 34.09
N LEU A 329 11.93 -33.16 34.44
CA LEU A 329 12.94 -33.60 33.46
C LEU A 329 12.39 -34.46 32.32
N PRO A 330 11.40 -35.36 32.51
CA PRO A 330 10.80 -36.10 31.40
C PRO A 330 10.16 -35.20 30.36
N ALA A 331 9.44 -34.15 30.77
CA ALA A 331 8.81 -33.20 29.83
C ALA A 331 9.86 -32.38 29.06
N HIS A 332 10.93 -31.94 29.70
CA HIS A 332 12.06 -31.32 29.03
C HIS A 332 12.72 -32.23 28.00
N PHE A 333 12.92 -33.51 28.35
CA PHE A 333 13.50 -34.50 27.44
C PHE A 333 12.64 -34.71 26.19
N GLU A 334 11.32 -34.82 26.34
CA GLU A 334 10.42 -34.98 25.19
C GLU A 334 10.44 -33.75 24.28
N LEU A 335 10.45 -32.54 24.82
CA LEU A 335 10.60 -31.33 24.03
C LEU A 335 11.92 -31.27 23.26
N LEU A 336 13.02 -31.66 23.89
CA LEU A 336 14.35 -31.73 23.26
C LEU A 336 14.40 -32.80 22.16
N ARG A 337 13.72 -33.91 22.34
CA ARG A 337 13.61 -34.96 21.30
C ARG A 337 12.88 -34.44 20.05
N LEU A 338 11.84 -33.60 20.21
CA LEU A 338 11.06 -33.03 19.13
C LEU A 338 11.74 -31.81 18.49
N THR A 339 12.50 -31.05 19.26
CA THR A 339 13.15 -29.82 18.83
C THR A 339 14.55 -29.72 19.45
N PRO A 340 15.54 -30.37 18.81
CA PRO A 340 16.87 -30.58 19.41
C PRO A 340 17.72 -29.31 19.50
N ASN A 341 17.30 -28.21 18.92
CA ASN A 341 18.05 -26.95 18.89
C ASN A 341 17.67 -25.95 19.99
N TYR A 342 16.95 -26.39 21.09
CA TYR A 342 16.79 -25.54 22.27
C TYR A 342 18.12 -25.22 22.92
N ASP A 343 18.25 -24.01 23.47
CA ASP A 343 19.32 -23.73 24.44
C ASP A 343 18.96 -24.34 25.81
N VAL A 344 19.90 -25.08 26.39
CA VAL A 344 19.71 -25.82 27.65
C VAL A 344 20.73 -25.38 28.70
N TYR A 345 20.40 -25.60 29.96
CA TYR A 345 21.36 -25.62 31.03
C TYR A 345 22.05 -26.98 30.99
N ALA A 346 23.30 -27.01 30.56
CA ALA A 346 24.09 -28.23 30.52
C ALA A 346 24.64 -28.53 31.92
N PRO A 347 24.67 -29.80 32.37
CA PRO A 347 25.45 -30.20 33.55
C PRO A 347 26.92 -29.78 33.39
N HIS A 348 27.58 -29.42 34.46
CA HIS A 348 28.97 -28.96 34.41
C HIS A 348 29.86 -29.98 33.68
N GLY A 349 30.52 -29.55 32.60
CA GLY A 349 31.46 -30.34 31.82
C GLY A 349 30.88 -31.11 30.61
N ALA A 350 29.56 -31.08 30.40
CA ALA A 350 28.96 -31.75 29.25
C ALA A 350 28.90 -30.80 28.02
N SER A 351 29.15 -31.34 26.81
CA SER A 351 28.87 -30.63 25.57
C SER A 351 27.36 -30.44 25.38
N ALA A 352 26.94 -29.45 24.60
CA ALA A 352 25.52 -29.22 24.29
C ALA A 352 24.86 -30.46 23.65
N GLU A 353 25.60 -31.27 22.88
CA GLU A 353 25.14 -32.53 22.28
C GLU A 353 24.95 -33.64 23.30
N GLU A 354 25.83 -33.73 24.30
CA GLU A 354 25.71 -34.67 25.42
C GLU A 354 24.58 -34.27 26.33
N ALA A 355 24.39 -32.97 26.59
CA ALA A 355 23.29 -32.45 27.37
C ALA A 355 21.91 -32.81 26.79
N VAL A 356 21.75 -32.69 25.45
CA VAL A 356 20.52 -33.07 24.74
C VAL A 356 20.23 -34.58 24.83
N ARG A 357 21.25 -35.40 24.96
CA ARG A 357 21.12 -36.87 25.12
C ARG A 357 20.95 -37.35 26.57
N SER A 358 21.16 -36.47 27.54
CA SER A 358 21.04 -36.79 28.92
C SER A 358 19.68 -36.36 29.50
N MET A 359 19.03 -37.24 30.27
CA MET A 359 17.75 -36.96 30.96
C MET A 359 17.86 -35.85 32.04
N GLY A 360 19.02 -35.19 32.19
CA GLY A 360 19.27 -34.14 33.19
C GLY A 360 19.32 -32.71 32.61
N SER A 361 18.95 -32.52 31.38
CA SER A 361 19.02 -31.20 30.75
C SER A 361 17.71 -30.41 30.87
N VAL A 362 17.80 -29.19 31.35
CA VAL A 362 16.66 -28.24 31.48
C VAL A 362 16.73 -27.20 30.37
N ILE A 363 15.62 -26.98 29.67
CA ILE A 363 15.50 -25.97 28.63
C ILE A 363 15.51 -24.57 29.29
N LYS A 364 16.32 -23.65 28.75
CA LYS A 364 16.39 -22.26 29.25
C LYS A 364 15.11 -21.49 28.92
N ASP A 365 14.61 -20.76 29.90
CA ASP A 365 13.50 -19.82 29.77
C ASP A 365 13.93 -18.53 29.04
N SER A 366 14.12 -18.64 27.75
CA SER A 366 14.60 -17.54 26.93
C SER A 366 13.64 -17.22 25.80
N LEU A 367 13.61 -15.94 25.35
CA LEU A 367 12.80 -15.53 24.22
C LEU A 367 13.20 -16.29 22.94
N GLY A 368 14.49 -16.63 22.78
CA GLY A 368 14.96 -17.46 21.67
C GLY A 368 14.33 -18.84 21.66
N ASN A 369 14.19 -19.48 22.84
CA ASN A 369 13.51 -20.76 22.95
C ASN A 369 11.99 -20.64 22.77
N VAL A 370 11.38 -19.53 23.20
CA VAL A 370 9.96 -19.23 22.89
C VAL A 370 9.75 -19.15 21.37
N MET A 371 10.66 -18.53 20.61
CA MET A 371 10.57 -18.52 19.13
C MET A 371 10.63 -19.94 18.57
N ARG A 372 11.57 -20.75 19.04
CA ARG A 372 11.74 -22.14 18.59
C ARG A 372 10.49 -22.99 18.86
N LEU A 373 9.86 -22.78 20.02
CA LEU A 373 8.62 -23.45 20.40
C LEU A 373 7.43 -22.97 19.56
N SER A 374 7.27 -21.65 19.44
CA SER A 374 6.11 -21.04 18.80
C SER A 374 6.16 -21.12 17.27
N ARG A 375 7.34 -21.41 16.67
CA ARG A 375 7.53 -21.50 15.21
C ARG A 375 6.95 -20.31 14.45
N PRO A 376 7.50 -19.11 14.59
CA PRO A 376 6.91 -17.88 14.04
C PRO A 376 6.83 -17.92 12.52
N MET A 377 5.84 -17.22 11.97
CA MET A 377 5.95 -16.68 10.60
C MET A 377 7.02 -15.60 10.62
N VAL A 378 8.02 -15.69 9.75
CA VAL A 378 9.07 -14.68 9.64
C VAL A 378 8.83 -13.83 8.41
N VAL A 379 8.71 -12.52 8.61
CA VAL A 379 8.67 -11.51 7.54
C VAL A 379 9.99 -10.76 7.55
N ILE A 380 10.67 -10.70 6.41
CA ILE A 380 11.97 -10.03 6.26
C ILE A 380 11.81 -8.87 5.31
N ASP A 381 11.86 -7.65 5.84
CA ASP A 381 11.88 -6.44 5.03
C ASP A 381 13.32 -6.15 4.59
N GLU A 382 13.51 -5.75 3.33
CA GLU A 382 14.80 -5.60 2.65
C GLU A 382 15.67 -6.87 2.79
N GLY A 383 15.09 -8.00 2.40
CA GLY A 383 15.65 -9.34 2.58
C GLY A 383 17.07 -9.55 2.05
N HIS A 384 17.52 -8.74 1.08
CA HIS A 384 18.88 -8.82 0.55
C HIS A 384 19.98 -8.63 1.63
N HIS A 385 19.67 -8.03 2.77
CA HIS A 385 20.56 -7.92 3.92
C HIS A 385 20.63 -9.20 4.80
N ALA A 386 19.71 -10.15 4.62
CA ALA A 386 19.57 -11.35 5.46
C ALA A 386 20.38 -12.57 4.99
N TYR A 387 21.21 -12.43 3.94
CA TYR A 387 21.95 -13.55 3.32
C TYR A 387 23.38 -13.74 3.82
N THR A 388 23.76 -13.16 4.94
CA THR A 388 25.00 -13.55 5.61
C THR A 388 24.80 -14.89 6.31
N GLU A 389 25.85 -15.74 6.35
CA GLU A 389 25.76 -17.06 6.97
C GLU A 389 25.21 -17.02 8.41
N ASN A 390 25.64 -16.01 9.19
CA ASN A 390 25.16 -15.82 10.56
C ASN A 390 23.69 -15.41 10.61
N ALA A 391 23.24 -14.56 9.69
CA ALA A 391 21.83 -14.15 9.65
C ALA A 391 20.93 -15.34 9.26
N LEU A 392 21.32 -16.10 8.26
CA LEU A 392 20.58 -17.31 7.85
C LEU A 392 20.50 -18.32 9.01
N LYS A 393 21.65 -18.67 9.63
CA LYS A 393 21.68 -19.58 10.79
C LYS A 393 20.81 -19.09 11.97
N THR A 394 20.76 -17.79 12.19
CA THR A 394 19.95 -17.22 13.27
C THR A 394 18.46 -17.32 12.97
N ILE A 395 18.06 -16.93 11.74
CA ILE A 395 16.65 -16.98 11.33
C ILE A 395 16.16 -18.44 11.31
N ASP A 396 16.93 -19.35 10.72
CA ASP A 396 16.59 -20.77 10.66
C ASP A 396 16.57 -21.38 12.07
N GLY A 397 17.45 -20.90 12.96
CA GLY A 397 17.51 -21.29 14.36
C GLY A 397 16.30 -20.86 15.20
N PHE A 398 15.44 -19.94 14.74
CA PHE A 398 14.16 -19.64 15.37
C PHE A 398 13.04 -20.62 14.99
N ASN A 399 13.33 -21.63 14.20
CA ASN A 399 12.39 -22.63 13.71
C ASN A 399 11.16 -22.01 12.99
N PRO A 400 11.37 -21.15 11.97
CA PRO A 400 10.25 -20.51 11.31
C PRO A 400 9.29 -21.53 10.69
N SER A 401 8.00 -21.21 10.70
CA SER A 401 6.97 -22.00 10.00
C SER A 401 6.77 -21.59 8.54
N PHE A 402 7.11 -20.32 8.22
CA PHE A 402 7.09 -19.73 6.88
C PHE A 402 8.05 -18.54 6.86
N VAL A 403 8.75 -18.30 5.75
CA VAL A 403 9.57 -17.10 5.55
C VAL A 403 9.05 -16.33 4.34
N LEU A 404 8.59 -15.11 4.58
CA LEU A 404 8.18 -14.15 3.57
C LEU A 404 9.23 -13.06 3.46
N GLU A 405 9.90 -12.98 2.32
CA GLU A 405 10.89 -11.96 2.03
C GLU A 405 10.31 -10.87 1.13
N LEU A 406 10.59 -9.60 1.45
CA LEU A 406 10.31 -8.45 0.60
C LEU A 406 11.63 -7.76 0.27
N SER A 407 11.88 -7.50 -1.01
CA SER A 407 13.11 -6.84 -1.45
C SER A 407 12.92 -6.15 -2.78
N ALA A 408 13.56 -5.00 -2.97
CA ALA A 408 13.67 -4.35 -4.27
C ALA A 408 14.69 -5.07 -5.17
N THR A 409 15.76 -5.58 -4.57
CA THR A 409 16.89 -6.24 -5.25
C THR A 409 17.22 -7.57 -4.57
N PRO A 410 16.37 -8.59 -4.70
CA PRO A 410 16.57 -9.87 -4.05
C PRO A 410 17.87 -10.55 -4.54
N ARG A 411 18.51 -11.26 -3.63
CA ARG A 411 19.74 -12.00 -3.95
C ARG A 411 19.41 -13.27 -4.73
N VAL A 412 19.76 -13.32 -6.00
CA VAL A 412 19.64 -14.52 -6.82
C VAL A 412 20.85 -15.44 -6.59
N ALA A 413 20.62 -16.73 -6.36
CA ALA A 413 21.68 -17.71 -6.23
C ALA A 413 22.44 -17.86 -7.57
N LYS A 414 23.75 -17.66 -7.55
CA LYS A 414 24.63 -17.79 -8.74
C LYS A 414 25.26 -19.18 -8.85
N LYS A 415 25.29 -19.96 -7.77
CA LYS A 415 25.85 -21.30 -7.67
C LYS A 415 24.89 -22.23 -6.95
N LYS A 416 24.96 -23.52 -7.25
CA LYS A 416 24.06 -24.55 -6.72
C LYS A 416 24.07 -24.66 -5.18
N ASP A 417 25.18 -24.28 -4.54
CA ASP A 417 25.37 -24.35 -3.09
C ASP A 417 25.12 -22.99 -2.37
N GLN A 418 24.61 -21.99 -3.11
CA GLN A 418 24.31 -20.68 -2.59
C GLN A 418 22.83 -20.53 -2.28
N HIS A 419 22.51 -20.08 -1.07
CA HIS A 419 21.14 -19.66 -0.75
C HIS A 419 20.78 -18.37 -1.51
N GLY A 420 19.62 -18.38 -2.15
CA GLY A 420 19.04 -17.24 -2.86
C GLY A 420 17.55 -17.11 -2.60
N ALA A 421 17.00 -15.98 -3.00
CA ALA A 421 15.58 -15.69 -2.88
C ALA A 421 14.77 -16.51 -3.90
N ASN A 422 13.68 -17.12 -3.47
CA ASN A 422 12.70 -17.74 -4.35
C ASN A 422 11.69 -16.67 -4.80
N ILE A 423 11.95 -16.04 -5.95
CA ILE A 423 11.17 -14.89 -6.42
C ILE A 423 9.86 -15.38 -7.03
N LEU A 424 8.80 -15.23 -6.25
CA LEU A 424 7.43 -15.60 -6.63
C LEU A 424 6.72 -14.49 -7.40
N VAL A 425 7.03 -13.24 -7.08
CA VAL A 425 6.43 -12.03 -7.68
C VAL A 425 7.56 -11.11 -8.14
N ASP A 426 7.43 -10.53 -9.35
CA ASP A 426 8.38 -9.58 -9.93
C ASP A 426 7.65 -8.32 -10.37
N VAL A 427 7.48 -7.37 -9.45
CA VAL A 427 6.94 -6.04 -9.73
C VAL A 427 8.06 -5.13 -10.24
N ARG A 428 7.79 -4.34 -11.26
CA ARG A 428 8.75 -3.46 -11.93
C ARG A 428 8.38 -1.99 -11.76
N GLY A 429 9.30 -1.08 -12.10
CA GLY A 429 9.06 0.36 -12.06
C GLY A 429 7.88 0.79 -12.93
N GLY A 430 7.71 0.19 -14.11
CA GLY A 430 6.58 0.44 -15.00
C GLY A 430 5.21 0.05 -14.40
N ASP A 431 5.15 -0.91 -13.47
CA ASP A 431 3.93 -1.24 -12.75
C ASP A 431 3.56 -0.12 -11.76
N LEU A 432 4.57 0.49 -11.10
CA LEU A 432 4.38 1.62 -10.20
C LEU A 432 3.96 2.87 -10.98
N GLU A 433 4.51 3.09 -12.17
CA GLU A 433 4.12 4.19 -13.04
C GLU A 433 2.67 4.06 -13.47
N ARG A 434 2.26 2.89 -13.96
CA ARG A 434 0.87 2.60 -14.32
C ARG A 434 -0.10 2.74 -13.14
N ALA A 435 0.36 2.40 -11.95
CA ALA A 435 -0.41 2.55 -10.71
C ALA A 435 -0.37 3.98 -10.12
N GLU A 436 0.25 4.93 -10.81
CA GLU A 436 0.35 6.34 -10.39
C GLU A 436 1.09 6.57 -9.07
N MET A 437 2.00 5.68 -8.73
CA MET A 437 2.71 5.72 -7.45
C MET A 437 4.00 6.55 -7.47
N ILE A 438 4.50 6.88 -8.66
CA ILE A 438 5.76 7.59 -8.85
C ILE A 438 5.62 8.78 -9.79
N LYS A 439 6.44 9.80 -9.52
CA LYS A 439 6.57 11.03 -10.32
C LYS A 439 7.56 10.81 -11.45
N LEU A 440 7.09 10.76 -12.67
CA LEU A 440 7.90 10.69 -13.88
C LEU A 440 7.41 11.73 -14.90
N PRO A 441 8.33 12.28 -15.70
CA PRO A 441 9.78 12.00 -15.79
C PRO A 441 10.61 12.64 -14.68
N ILE A 442 11.90 12.20 -14.61
CA ILE A 442 12.92 12.82 -13.79
C ILE A 442 13.65 13.86 -14.65
N ASN A 443 13.42 15.13 -14.39
CA ASN A 443 14.08 16.23 -15.09
C ASN A 443 15.41 16.55 -14.42
N VAL A 444 16.51 16.38 -15.12
CA VAL A 444 17.86 16.57 -14.58
C VAL A 444 18.55 17.75 -15.23
N ASP A 445 18.85 18.79 -14.46
CA ASP A 445 19.57 19.96 -14.90
C ASP A 445 21.06 19.88 -14.49
N VAL A 446 21.92 19.71 -15.48
CA VAL A 446 23.40 19.58 -15.32
C VAL A 446 24.14 20.66 -16.09
N ARG A 447 23.49 21.81 -16.32
CA ARG A 447 24.20 22.92 -16.97
C ARG A 447 25.41 23.36 -16.17
N PRO A 448 26.50 23.94 -16.79
CA PRO A 448 27.63 24.49 -16.06
C PRO A 448 27.18 25.75 -15.30
N TRP A 449 26.94 25.58 -14.02
CA TRP A 449 26.58 26.66 -13.11
C TRP A 449 27.81 27.53 -12.80
N PRO A 450 27.69 28.88 -12.80
CA PRO A 450 28.82 29.76 -12.43
C PRO A 450 29.33 29.46 -11.03
N ASP A 451 28.43 29.15 -10.10
CA ASP A 451 28.69 28.77 -8.70
C ASP A 451 27.55 27.91 -8.16
N TRP A 452 27.75 27.36 -6.96
CA TRP A 452 26.74 26.55 -6.27
C TRP A 452 25.47 27.36 -5.86
N LYS A 453 25.64 28.69 -5.65
CA LYS A 453 24.52 29.58 -5.30
C LYS A 453 23.54 29.71 -6.45
N SER A 454 24.06 29.84 -7.66
CA SER A 454 23.24 29.89 -8.89
C SER A 454 22.43 28.59 -9.08
N CYS A 455 23.00 27.42 -8.79
CA CYS A 455 22.30 26.13 -8.83
C CYS A 455 21.20 26.07 -7.76
N LEU A 456 21.50 26.49 -6.53
CA LEU A 456 20.52 26.50 -5.43
C LEU A 456 19.39 27.52 -5.68
N ALA A 457 19.70 28.71 -6.23
CA ALA A 457 18.71 29.70 -6.61
C ALA A 457 17.75 29.20 -7.69
N ALA A 458 18.25 28.49 -8.71
CA ALA A 458 17.42 27.88 -9.73
C ALA A 458 16.50 26.79 -9.16
N SER A 459 17.02 26.00 -8.22
CA SER A 459 16.23 24.99 -7.51
C SER A 459 15.11 25.61 -6.67
N ALA A 460 15.38 26.72 -5.99
CA ALA A 460 14.39 27.47 -5.21
C ALA A 460 13.34 28.13 -6.11
N ALA A 461 13.73 28.68 -7.25
CA ALA A 461 12.81 29.23 -8.23
C ALA A 461 11.85 28.16 -8.79
N LYS A 462 12.38 26.94 -9.05
CA LYS A 462 11.53 25.80 -9.46
C LYS A 462 10.57 25.38 -8.35
N LEU A 463 11.03 25.38 -7.10
CA LEU A 463 10.16 25.10 -5.96
C LEU A 463 9.00 26.09 -5.86
N ASP A 464 9.25 27.38 -6.10
CA ASP A 464 8.20 28.42 -6.09
C ASP A 464 7.22 28.27 -7.27
N GLU A 465 7.69 27.81 -8.42
CA GLU A 465 6.81 27.45 -9.55
C GLU A 465 5.88 26.31 -9.17
N LEU A 466 6.43 25.22 -8.59
CA LEU A 466 5.67 24.08 -8.13
C LEU A 466 4.67 24.45 -7.01
N GLN A 467 5.04 25.36 -6.12
CA GLN A 467 4.12 25.84 -5.08
C GLN A 467 2.91 26.56 -5.68
N ARG A 468 3.14 27.42 -6.67
CA ARG A 468 2.02 28.08 -7.38
C ARG A 468 1.08 27.10 -8.04
N GLU A 469 1.59 26.03 -8.64
CA GLU A 469 0.77 24.95 -9.19
C GLU A 469 0.03 24.16 -8.12
N ALA A 470 0.67 23.90 -6.98
CA ALA A 470 0.04 23.25 -5.83
C ALA A 470 -1.09 24.11 -5.23
N ASP A 471 -0.91 25.44 -5.16
CA ASP A 471 -1.94 26.38 -4.71
C ASP A 471 -3.17 26.42 -5.66
N ARG A 472 -2.91 26.36 -6.97
CA ARG A 472 -3.97 26.21 -7.98
C ARG A 472 -4.70 24.87 -7.85
N LEU A 473 -3.96 23.77 -7.66
CA LEU A 473 -4.54 22.45 -7.44
C LEU A 473 -5.45 22.46 -6.21
N ARG A 474 -5.00 23.10 -5.13
CA ARG A 474 -5.79 23.23 -3.89
C ARG A 474 -7.06 24.06 -4.10
N ALA A 475 -6.97 25.13 -4.86
CA ALA A 475 -8.13 25.97 -5.18
C ALA A 475 -9.18 25.20 -6.01
N ASP A 476 -8.74 24.39 -6.96
CA ASP A 476 -9.62 23.69 -7.90
C ASP A 476 -10.20 22.37 -7.31
N THR A 477 -9.45 21.69 -6.45
CA THR A 477 -9.79 20.32 -6.00
C THR A 477 -9.85 20.15 -4.48
N GLY A 478 -9.43 21.13 -3.69
CA GLY A 478 -9.24 21.02 -2.25
C GLY A 478 -7.96 20.26 -1.82
N ARG A 479 -7.28 19.59 -2.74
CA ARG A 479 -6.10 18.74 -2.45
C ARG A 479 -4.92 19.60 -2.02
N TYR A 480 -4.42 19.35 -0.81
CA TYR A 480 -3.26 20.06 -0.26
C TYR A 480 -1.95 19.39 -0.68
N LEU A 481 -1.04 20.17 -1.24
CA LEU A 481 0.35 19.80 -1.50
C LEU A 481 1.27 20.97 -1.11
N ARG A 482 2.44 20.65 -0.57
CA ARG A 482 3.52 21.59 -0.31
C ARG A 482 4.83 21.00 -0.84
N PRO A 483 5.28 21.40 -2.03
CA PRO A 483 6.56 20.95 -2.58
C PRO A 483 7.73 21.27 -1.65
N ILE A 484 8.64 20.31 -1.49
CA ILE A 484 9.83 20.41 -0.64
C ILE A 484 11.09 20.24 -1.50
N LEU A 485 12.07 21.08 -1.23
CA LEU A 485 13.41 21.06 -1.81
C LEU A 485 14.35 20.28 -0.90
N LEU A 486 15.02 19.26 -1.42
CA LEU A 486 16.14 18.59 -0.77
C LEU A 486 17.44 19.21 -1.23
N VAL A 487 18.27 19.72 -0.30
CA VAL A 487 19.57 20.30 -0.60
C VAL A 487 20.67 19.39 -0.06
N GLN A 488 21.43 18.78 -0.95
CA GLN A 488 22.55 17.94 -0.59
C GLN A 488 23.84 18.75 -0.54
N VAL A 489 24.50 18.75 0.63
CA VAL A 489 25.75 19.47 0.90
C VAL A 489 26.94 18.54 1.11
N GLU A 490 28.15 19.10 1.09
CA GLU A 490 29.40 18.32 1.21
C GLU A 490 29.78 18.05 2.67
N ARG A 491 29.60 19.00 3.59
CA ARG A 491 29.99 18.91 5.01
C ARG A 491 28.94 19.46 5.95
N THR A 492 29.03 19.04 7.21
CA THR A 492 28.01 19.33 8.21
C THR A 492 28.57 19.52 9.64
N GLY A 493 29.85 19.18 9.91
CA GLY A 493 30.43 19.28 11.26
C GLY A 493 30.91 20.69 11.56
N ALA A 494 30.69 21.16 12.81
CA ALA A 494 31.07 22.51 13.25
C ALA A 494 32.57 22.85 13.02
N ASP A 495 33.47 21.86 13.18
CA ASP A 495 34.91 22.02 13.00
C ASP A 495 35.36 21.90 11.54
N GLN A 496 34.44 21.77 10.59
CA GLN A 496 34.74 21.49 9.18
C GLN A 496 34.27 22.61 8.23
N VAL A 497 34.08 23.82 8.73
CA VAL A 497 33.75 25.00 7.91
C VAL A 497 35.03 25.43 7.16
N ASP A 498 35.17 24.98 5.91
CA ASP A 498 36.26 25.36 5.01
C ASP A 498 35.66 26.14 3.83
N ALA A 499 36.29 27.25 3.46
CA ALA A 499 35.84 28.12 2.36
C ALA A 499 35.76 27.41 1.00
N LYS A 500 36.43 26.25 0.84
CA LYS A 500 36.46 25.46 -0.40
C LYS A 500 35.37 24.42 -0.51
N LEU A 501 34.60 24.15 0.58
CA LEU A 501 33.60 23.10 0.63
C LEU A 501 32.24 23.70 1.00
N ILE A 502 31.18 23.16 0.44
CA ILE A 502 29.82 23.64 0.66
C ILE A 502 29.31 23.05 1.99
N HIS A 503 29.23 23.88 3.01
CA HIS A 503 28.74 23.52 4.33
C HIS A 503 27.21 23.74 4.46
N ALA A 504 26.54 23.01 5.38
CA ALA A 504 25.10 23.15 5.63
C ALA A 504 24.73 24.59 6.00
N ASP A 505 25.51 25.24 6.86
CA ASP A 505 25.28 26.62 7.29
C ASP A 505 25.37 27.63 6.15
N HIS A 506 26.28 27.39 5.18
CA HIS A 506 26.35 28.21 3.98
C HIS A 506 25.08 28.10 3.11
N ALA A 507 24.58 26.90 2.94
CA ALA A 507 23.32 26.65 2.20
C ALA A 507 22.13 27.27 2.92
N GLU A 508 22.05 27.14 4.25
CA GLU A 508 21.03 27.76 5.08
C GLU A 508 21.05 29.29 4.96
N ALA A 509 22.22 29.90 5.17
CA ALA A 509 22.38 31.33 5.06
C ALA A 509 21.98 31.88 3.68
N TYR A 510 22.26 31.13 2.62
CA TYR A 510 21.86 31.54 1.29
C TYR A 510 20.35 31.36 1.02
N LEU A 511 19.72 30.30 1.52
CA LEU A 511 18.26 30.17 1.45
C LEU A 511 17.52 31.28 2.18
N LEU A 512 18.04 31.73 3.34
CA LEU A 512 17.52 32.91 4.05
C LEU A 512 17.64 34.18 3.20
N GLN A 513 18.75 34.37 2.45
CA GLN A 513 18.89 35.49 1.51
C GLN A 513 17.92 35.40 0.33
N LEU A 514 17.50 34.20 -0.08
CA LEU A 514 16.50 33.98 -1.13
C LEU A 514 15.06 34.18 -0.62
N GLY A 515 14.87 34.52 0.67
CA GLY A 515 13.55 34.86 1.23
C GLY A 515 12.86 33.71 1.98
N PHE A 516 13.53 32.58 2.21
CA PHE A 516 13.00 31.54 3.10
C PHE A 516 13.05 32.03 4.56
N SER A 517 12.01 31.72 5.32
CA SER A 517 12.05 31.89 6.79
C SER A 517 12.82 30.75 7.45
N LYS A 518 13.27 30.96 8.69
CA LYS A 518 13.96 29.90 9.46
C LYS A 518 13.05 28.68 9.68
N ALA A 519 11.76 28.88 9.91
CA ALA A 519 10.78 27.80 10.07
C ALA A 519 10.59 26.97 8.77
N GLN A 520 10.90 27.54 7.61
CA GLN A 520 10.81 26.85 6.34
C GLN A 520 12.06 26.00 5.99
N ILE A 521 13.12 26.08 6.79
CA ILE A 521 14.37 25.35 6.56
C ILE A 521 14.60 24.37 7.71
N ALA A 522 14.83 23.10 7.40
CA ALA A 522 15.20 22.09 8.38
C ALA A 522 16.57 21.48 8.01
N ILE A 523 17.45 21.33 8.99
CA ILE A 523 18.75 20.67 8.81
C ILE A 523 18.69 19.26 9.38
N LYS A 524 19.04 18.28 8.56
CA LYS A 524 19.13 16.86 8.93
C LYS A 524 20.53 16.33 8.66
N THR A 525 21.33 16.22 9.70
CA THR A 525 22.68 15.67 9.70
C THR A 525 22.83 14.60 10.79
N SER A 526 24.05 14.06 10.97
CA SER A 526 24.34 13.16 12.09
C SER A 526 24.31 13.86 13.45
N GLU A 527 24.61 15.14 13.49
CA GLU A 527 24.73 15.95 14.71
C GLU A 527 23.46 16.75 15.01
N LYS A 528 22.76 17.19 13.96
CA LYS A 528 21.56 18.03 14.05
C LYS A 528 20.38 17.39 13.32
N ASP A 529 19.29 17.21 14.02
CA ASP A 529 18.07 16.58 13.49
C ASP A 529 16.83 17.44 13.80
N GLU A 530 16.64 18.49 13.01
CA GLU A 530 15.51 19.41 13.17
C GLU A 530 14.19 18.82 12.70
N LEU A 531 14.21 17.68 11.97
CA LEU A 531 12.99 16.96 11.60
C LEU A 531 12.33 16.24 12.79
N LYS A 532 13.02 16.15 13.95
CA LYS A 532 12.44 15.61 15.18
C LYS A 532 11.78 16.67 16.07
N GLN A 533 11.88 17.95 15.71
CA GLN A 533 11.18 19.00 16.43
C GLN A 533 9.67 18.81 16.29
N PRO A 534 8.87 19.08 17.33
CA PRO A 534 7.43 18.83 17.33
C PRO A 534 6.69 19.41 16.12
N GLU A 535 7.08 20.62 15.69
CA GLU A 535 6.53 21.33 14.54
C GLU A 535 6.85 20.68 13.18
N ASN A 536 7.90 19.83 13.12
CA ASN A 536 8.43 19.24 11.89
C ASN A 536 8.18 17.71 11.80
N ILE A 537 7.63 17.09 12.85
CA ILE A 537 7.44 15.63 12.93
C ILE A 537 6.54 15.14 11.79
N ASP A 538 5.51 15.91 11.44
CA ASP A 538 4.63 15.58 10.32
C ASP A 538 4.85 16.54 9.15
N LEU A 539 5.76 16.17 8.26
CA LEU A 539 6.07 16.93 7.05
C LEU A 539 4.90 17.04 6.06
N LEU A 540 3.86 16.24 6.19
CA LEU A 540 2.70 16.27 5.32
C LEU A 540 1.57 17.16 5.86
N SER A 541 1.65 17.53 7.13
CA SER A 541 0.67 18.39 7.78
C SER A 541 0.65 19.80 7.19
N PRO A 542 -0.53 20.39 6.98
CA PRO A 542 -0.67 21.81 6.64
C PRO A 542 -0.07 22.76 7.68
N ALA A 543 0.07 22.33 8.93
CA ALA A 543 0.66 23.14 10.01
C ALA A 543 2.20 23.19 9.95
N CYS A 544 2.85 22.25 9.27
CA CYS A 544 4.30 22.24 9.09
C CYS A 544 4.71 23.26 8.01
N GLU A 545 5.70 24.11 8.29
CA GLU A 545 6.17 25.16 7.38
C GLU A 545 7.38 24.74 6.53
N VAL A 546 8.02 23.58 6.79
CA VAL A 546 9.25 23.17 6.13
C VAL A 546 9.09 23.06 4.62
N ARG A 547 9.86 23.85 3.87
CA ARG A 547 9.94 23.85 2.39
C ARG A 547 11.31 23.45 1.85
N ALA A 548 12.36 23.49 2.69
CA ALA A 548 13.70 23.07 2.32
C ALA A 548 14.32 22.19 3.41
N ILE A 549 14.95 21.08 3.02
CA ILE A 549 15.66 20.18 3.93
C ILE A 549 17.11 20.08 3.47
N ILE A 550 18.03 20.51 4.33
CA ILE A 550 19.47 20.45 4.07
C ILE A 550 20.03 19.17 4.69
N THR A 551 20.71 18.36 3.88
CA THR A 551 21.27 17.08 4.31
C THR A 551 22.60 16.77 3.62
N ARG A 552 23.41 15.90 4.23
CA ARG A 552 24.59 15.31 3.58
C ARG A 552 24.31 13.87 3.11
N GLN A 553 23.97 12.98 4.02
CA GLN A 553 23.68 11.56 3.81
C GLN A 553 22.58 11.04 4.76
N ALA A 554 22.00 11.91 5.58
CA ALA A 554 21.19 11.49 6.72
C ALA A 554 19.74 11.09 6.38
N LEU A 555 19.31 11.30 5.14
CA LEU A 555 18.03 10.81 4.64
C LEU A 555 18.21 9.41 4.02
N GLN A 556 18.70 8.48 4.85
CA GLN A 556 18.96 7.09 4.46
C GLN A 556 17.70 6.26 4.39
N GLU A 557 17.84 4.94 4.22
CA GLU A 557 16.74 3.98 4.22
C GLU A 557 15.72 4.25 5.33
N GLY A 558 14.43 4.23 4.98
CA GLY A 558 13.32 4.47 5.89
C GLY A 558 12.76 5.90 5.93
N TRP A 559 13.46 6.94 5.45
CA TRP A 559 12.85 8.26 5.33
C TRP A 559 11.89 8.32 4.15
N ASP A 560 10.69 8.83 4.37
CA ASP A 560 9.64 8.96 3.38
C ASP A 560 9.00 10.35 3.44
N CYS A 561 9.00 11.05 2.30
CA CYS A 561 8.30 12.32 2.16
C CYS A 561 7.85 12.50 0.69
N PRO A 562 6.61 12.14 0.35
CA PRO A 562 6.07 12.31 -1.00
C PRO A 562 6.03 13.77 -1.47
N PHE A 563 6.11 14.73 -0.55
CA PHE A 563 6.18 16.15 -0.87
C PHE A 563 7.57 16.62 -1.33
N ALA A 564 8.60 15.76 -1.30
CA ALA A 564 9.90 16.05 -1.90
C ALA A 564 9.79 16.01 -3.45
N TYR A 565 9.97 17.14 -4.10
CA TYR A 565 9.86 17.30 -5.55
C TYR A 565 11.17 17.70 -6.22
N VAL A 566 11.98 18.48 -5.52
CA VAL A 566 13.19 19.07 -6.06
C VAL A 566 14.39 18.56 -5.27
N LEU A 567 15.41 18.07 -5.95
CA LEU A 567 16.72 17.74 -5.40
C LEU A 567 17.77 18.71 -5.95
N CYS A 568 18.41 19.48 -5.08
CA CYS A 568 19.59 20.27 -5.39
C CYS A 568 20.84 19.55 -4.89
N ALA A 569 21.59 18.92 -5.77
CA ALA A 569 22.78 18.14 -5.45
C ALA A 569 24.04 19.03 -5.61
N LEU A 570 24.41 19.72 -4.54
CA LEU A 570 25.58 20.63 -4.52
C LEU A 570 26.92 19.88 -4.51
N ALA A 571 26.92 18.62 -4.07
CA ALA A 571 28.08 17.74 -4.02
C ALA A 571 28.12 16.69 -5.16
N ALA A 572 27.34 16.86 -6.21
CA ALA A 572 27.15 15.85 -7.27
C ALA A 572 28.45 15.46 -7.98
N GLY A 573 29.33 16.43 -8.24
CA GLY A 573 30.62 16.19 -8.90
C GLY A 573 31.61 15.39 -8.06
N ARG A 574 31.53 15.46 -6.72
CA ARG A 574 32.47 14.83 -5.78
C ARG A 574 31.90 13.58 -5.08
N ASN A 575 30.58 13.46 -4.98
CA ASN A 575 29.91 12.32 -4.35
C ASN A 575 28.66 11.87 -5.14
N PRO A 576 28.82 11.26 -6.30
CA PRO A 576 27.70 10.76 -7.12
C PRO A 576 26.82 9.75 -6.39
N ALA A 577 27.40 8.94 -5.48
CA ALA A 577 26.66 7.91 -4.75
C ALA A 577 25.60 8.50 -3.79
N ALA A 578 25.83 9.67 -3.24
CA ALA A 578 24.85 10.32 -2.37
C ALA A 578 23.66 10.87 -3.15
N VAL A 579 23.84 11.30 -4.40
CA VAL A 579 22.74 11.67 -5.31
C VAL A 579 21.87 10.46 -5.60
N THR A 580 22.50 9.31 -5.84
CA THR A 580 21.85 8.04 -6.09
C THR A 580 20.79 7.69 -5.02
N GLN A 581 21.15 7.85 -3.74
CA GLN A 581 20.24 7.51 -2.63
C GLN A 581 19.04 8.47 -2.47
N LEU A 582 19.19 9.73 -2.88
CA LEU A 582 18.13 10.74 -2.71
C LEU A 582 17.10 10.72 -3.85
N ILE A 583 17.47 10.24 -5.03
CA ILE A 583 16.57 10.22 -6.19
C ILE A 583 15.34 9.33 -5.93
N GLY A 584 15.53 8.12 -5.44
CA GLY A 584 14.41 7.24 -5.09
C GLY A 584 13.42 7.85 -4.08
N ARG A 585 13.85 8.87 -3.33
CA ARG A 585 13.01 9.55 -2.32
C ARG A 585 12.10 10.61 -2.92
N ILE A 586 12.54 11.29 -3.99
CA ILE A 586 11.72 12.31 -4.63
C ILE A 586 10.73 11.73 -5.64
N LEU A 587 10.85 10.45 -6.00
CA LEU A 587 9.96 9.82 -6.99
C LEU A 587 8.55 9.55 -6.49
N ARG A 588 8.32 9.47 -5.20
CA ARG A 588 7.03 9.05 -4.64
C ARG A 588 5.94 10.08 -4.89
N GLN A 589 4.82 9.61 -5.46
CA GLN A 589 3.66 10.46 -5.70
C GLN A 589 2.86 10.70 -4.41
N PRO A 590 2.51 11.94 -4.07
CA PRO A 590 1.64 12.25 -2.94
C PRO A 590 0.27 11.54 -3.06
N ASN A 591 -0.19 10.95 -1.96
CA ASN A 591 -1.45 10.20 -1.89
C ASN A 591 -1.54 9.03 -2.88
N VAL A 592 -0.39 8.61 -3.46
CA VAL A 592 -0.32 7.49 -4.42
C VAL A 592 -1.26 7.70 -5.63
N THR A 593 -1.46 8.96 -6.04
CA THR A 593 -2.37 9.35 -7.11
C THR A 593 -1.83 10.58 -7.82
N ARG A 594 -1.86 10.59 -9.16
CA ARG A 594 -1.45 11.75 -9.97
C ARG A 594 -2.32 12.98 -9.68
N THR A 595 -1.71 14.13 -9.86
CA THR A 595 -2.40 15.43 -9.73
C THR A 595 -3.05 15.87 -11.04
N TRP A 596 -2.67 15.25 -12.16
CA TRP A 596 -3.01 15.64 -13.53
C TRP A 596 -2.53 17.06 -13.90
N ARG A 597 -1.51 17.53 -13.17
CA ARG A 597 -0.75 18.73 -13.47
C ARG A 597 0.69 18.33 -13.69
N ALA A 598 1.14 18.35 -14.93
CA ALA A 598 2.45 17.82 -15.32
C ALA A 598 3.59 18.26 -14.39
N PRO A 599 3.74 19.56 -14.00
CA PRO A 599 4.82 19.95 -13.09
C PRO A 599 4.79 19.27 -11.71
N LEU A 600 3.59 18.87 -11.22
CA LEU A 600 3.40 18.21 -9.92
C LEU A 600 3.42 16.68 -10.02
N ASP A 601 3.48 16.13 -11.22
CA ASP A 601 3.59 14.69 -11.46
C ASP A 601 5.03 14.30 -11.89
N GLU A 602 5.96 15.26 -11.90
CA GLU A 602 7.36 15.11 -12.29
C GLU A 602 8.33 15.36 -11.13
N SER A 603 9.55 14.84 -11.24
CA SER A 603 10.66 15.10 -10.31
C SER A 603 11.74 15.96 -10.94
N TRP A 604 12.39 16.79 -10.13
CA TRP A 604 13.34 17.79 -10.60
C TRP A 604 14.68 17.64 -9.86
N VAL A 605 15.79 17.50 -10.59
CA VAL A 605 17.14 17.33 -10.05
C VAL A 605 18.06 18.37 -10.64
N PHE A 606 18.70 19.16 -9.79
CA PHE A 606 19.70 20.16 -10.15
C PHE A 606 21.07 19.72 -9.63
N CYS A 607 22.08 19.66 -10.48
CA CYS A 607 23.40 19.18 -10.11
C CYS A 607 24.47 20.26 -10.33
N HIS A 608 25.18 20.59 -9.28
CA HIS A 608 26.35 21.51 -9.33
C HIS A 608 27.63 20.71 -9.61
N ASP A 609 28.55 21.28 -10.43
CA ASP A 609 29.88 20.76 -10.72
C ASP A 609 29.91 19.27 -11.14
N ALA A 610 28.97 18.85 -11.96
CA ALA A 610 28.81 17.47 -12.37
C ALA A 610 28.91 17.29 -13.88
N GLN A 611 29.59 16.24 -14.32
CA GLN A 611 29.57 15.80 -15.71
C GLN A 611 28.27 15.04 -16.02
N THR A 612 27.58 15.41 -17.07
CA THR A 612 26.30 14.82 -17.51
C THR A 612 26.34 13.28 -17.56
N GLY A 613 27.40 12.71 -18.14
CA GLY A 613 27.54 11.26 -18.24
C GLY A 613 27.66 10.55 -16.88
N THR A 614 28.29 11.18 -15.90
CA THR A 614 28.45 10.63 -14.55
C THR A 614 27.12 10.69 -13.79
N VAL A 615 26.39 11.81 -13.89
CA VAL A 615 25.09 11.97 -13.25
C VAL A 615 24.08 10.97 -13.80
N VAL A 616 23.98 10.82 -15.11
CA VAL A 616 23.08 9.86 -15.74
C VAL A 616 23.39 8.42 -15.32
N LYS A 617 24.67 8.05 -15.28
CA LYS A 617 25.07 6.74 -14.77
C LYS A 617 24.68 6.53 -13.30
N SER A 618 24.85 7.57 -12.48
CA SER A 618 24.45 7.51 -11.06
C SER A 618 22.94 7.39 -10.90
N ILE A 619 22.14 8.11 -11.68
CA ILE A 619 20.68 8.01 -11.68
C ILE A 619 20.23 6.61 -12.12
N LYS A 620 20.79 6.08 -13.22
CA LYS A 620 20.48 4.71 -13.67
C LYS A 620 20.84 3.68 -12.60
N ALA A 621 22.03 3.78 -12.01
CA ALA A 621 22.44 2.90 -10.92
C ALA A 621 21.49 3.01 -9.69
N SER A 622 20.97 4.21 -9.41
CA SER A 622 19.96 4.43 -8.37
C SER A 622 18.67 3.68 -8.67
N LEU A 623 18.13 3.88 -9.85
CA LEU A 623 16.90 3.21 -10.27
C LEU A 623 17.05 1.70 -10.26
N GLU A 624 18.19 1.17 -10.70
CA GLU A 624 18.51 -0.26 -10.63
C GLU A 624 18.60 -0.76 -9.18
N ALA A 625 19.25 -0.01 -8.29
CA ALA A 625 19.35 -0.33 -6.86
C ALA A 625 17.99 -0.28 -6.12
N GLU A 626 17.07 0.53 -6.61
CA GLU A 626 15.69 0.63 -6.10
C GLU A 626 14.71 -0.35 -6.79
N GLY A 627 15.20 -1.21 -7.68
CA GLY A 627 14.40 -2.18 -8.43
C GLY A 627 13.61 -1.59 -9.60
N MET A 628 13.95 -0.38 -10.04
CA MET A 628 13.26 0.41 -11.08
C MET A 628 14.13 0.60 -12.35
N GLY A 629 15.00 -0.33 -12.67
CA GLY A 629 15.90 -0.22 -13.83
C GLY A 629 15.19 -0.14 -15.19
N ASP A 630 13.96 -0.59 -15.28
CA ASP A 630 13.11 -0.58 -16.47
C ASP A 630 12.59 0.82 -16.85
N ILE A 631 12.51 1.76 -15.89
CA ILE A 631 12.03 3.14 -16.14
C ILE A 631 13.16 4.15 -16.38
N THR A 632 14.35 3.71 -16.70
CA THR A 632 15.49 4.59 -16.98
C THR A 632 15.30 5.49 -18.21
N SER A 633 14.40 5.16 -19.12
CA SER A 633 13.96 6.01 -20.24
C SER A 633 13.20 7.26 -19.80
N GLY A 634 12.64 7.27 -18.60
CA GLY A 634 11.95 8.43 -18.00
C GLY A 634 12.90 9.51 -17.45
N VAL A 635 14.23 9.39 -17.65
CA VAL A 635 15.22 10.40 -17.22
C VAL A 635 15.45 11.40 -18.36
N ARG A 636 15.10 12.66 -18.12
CA ARG A 636 15.29 13.77 -19.07
C ARG A 636 16.43 14.66 -18.62
N ILE A 637 17.35 14.99 -19.53
CA ILE A 637 18.47 15.88 -19.22
C ILE A 637 18.14 17.27 -19.76
N THR A 638 18.15 18.27 -18.88
CA THR A 638 17.98 19.68 -19.20
C THR A 638 19.30 20.40 -18.91
N GLY A 639 19.70 21.40 -19.73
CA GLY A 639 20.78 22.31 -19.43
C GLY A 639 22.17 21.93 -19.97
N SER A 640 22.37 21.01 -20.92
CA SER A 640 23.61 20.93 -21.67
C SER A 640 23.77 22.12 -22.62
N ASN A 641 25.00 22.72 -22.76
CA ASN A 641 25.32 23.85 -23.65
C ASN A 641 25.17 23.56 -25.15
N ASN A 642 24.80 22.36 -25.54
CA ASN A 642 24.16 22.09 -26.80
C ASN A 642 22.68 22.25 -26.56
N SER A 643 22.20 23.47 -26.62
CA SER A 643 20.80 23.88 -26.60
C SER A 643 20.03 23.20 -27.72
N LYS A 644 19.63 21.99 -27.45
CA LYS A 644 18.44 21.38 -28.04
C LYS A 644 17.65 20.88 -26.83
N ASP A 645 16.87 21.79 -26.30
CA ASP A 645 15.80 21.47 -25.36
C ASP A 645 15.18 20.14 -25.76
N ALA A 646 14.90 19.24 -24.79
CA ALA A 646 13.77 18.33 -24.97
C ALA A 646 12.59 19.29 -25.16
N LYS A 647 12.34 19.65 -26.41
CA LYS A 647 11.36 20.66 -26.75
C LYS A 647 10.04 19.94 -26.60
N THR A 648 9.27 20.34 -25.61
CA THR A 648 7.83 20.24 -25.78
C THR A 648 7.56 20.79 -27.16
N LYS A 649 7.43 19.93 -28.14
CA LYS A 649 7.14 20.36 -29.51
C LYS A 649 5.63 20.34 -29.66
N ARG A 650 5.11 21.46 -30.10
CA ARG A 650 3.74 21.47 -30.56
C ARG A 650 3.73 20.83 -31.95
N ILE A 651 2.95 19.79 -32.08
CA ILE A 651 2.62 19.20 -33.38
C ILE A 651 1.19 19.59 -33.72
N SER A 652 1.01 20.01 -34.93
CA SER A 652 -0.29 20.41 -35.45
C SER A 652 -0.97 19.27 -36.19
N ARG A 653 -2.24 19.39 -36.41
CA ARG A 653 -2.94 18.50 -37.35
C ARG A 653 -2.30 18.55 -38.73
N ARG A 654 -2.32 17.42 -39.41
CA ARG A 654 -1.77 17.27 -40.78
C ARG A 654 -2.43 18.25 -41.74
N ALA A 655 -1.64 18.76 -42.68
CA ALA A 655 -2.12 19.64 -43.74
C ALA A 655 -3.35 19.03 -44.42
N GLY A 656 -4.41 19.83 -44.55
CA GLY A 656 -5.70 19.40 -45.09
C GLY A 656 -6.71 18.86 -44.06
N LEU A 657 -6.28 18.60 -42.78
CA LEU A 657 -7.17 18.20 -41.69
C LEU A 657 -7.34 19.29 -40.61
N GLU A 658 -6.72 20.42 -40.77
CA GLU A 658 -6.68 21.52 -39.78
C GLU A 658 -8.05 22.17 -39.57
N HIS A 659 -8.88 22.18 -40.62
CA HIS A 659 -10.22 22.78 -40.61
C HIS A 659 -11.28 21.88 -39.98
N LEU A 660 -10.95 20.59 -39.74
CA LEU A 660 -11.93 19.65 -39.22
C LEU A 660 -12.12 19.87 -37.70
N ARG A 661 -13.35 20.02 -37.26
CA ARG A 661 -13.70 19.92 -35.84
C ARG A 661 -14.11 18.49 -35.53
N ILE A 662 -13.30 17.80 -34.71
CA ILE A 662 -13.50 16.39 -34.39
C ILE A 662 -13.97 16.30 -32.97
N PHE A 663 -15.20 15.84 -32.77
CA PHE A 663 -15.77 15.59 -31.45
C PHE A 663 -15.91 14.11 -31.22
N LEU A 664 -15.52 13.65 -30.02
CA LEU A 664 -15.71 12.30 -29.57
C LEU A 664 -16.79 12.26 -28.48
N PRO A 665 -17.69 11.28 -28.49
CA PRO A 665 -18.85 11.25 -27.61
C PRO A 665 -18.45 10.91 -26.18
N ARG A 666 -19.06 11.62 -25.22
CA ARG A 666 -18.97 11.30 -23.80
C ARG A 666 -20.24 10.64 -23.30
N VAL A 667 -20.12 9.97 -22.18
CA VAL A 667 -21.24 9.44 -21.43
C VAL A 667 -21.71 10.51 -20.45
N THR A 668 -22.94 10.95 -20.57
CA THR A 668 -23.51 12.04 -19.79
C THR A 668 -24.70 11.59 -18.97
N TRP A 669 -24.87 12.21 -17.80
CA TRP A 669 -26.02 12.08 -16.93
C TRP A 669 -26.97 13.25 -17.15
N ARG A 670 -28.26 12.97 -17.29
CA ARG A 670 -29.30 13.96 -17.44
C ARG A 670 -30.01 14.17 -16.10
N GLU A 671 -30.03 15.40 -15.62
CA GLU A 671 -30.74 15.81 -14.42
C GLU A 671 -31.95 16.65 -14.79
N GLY A 672 -33.06 16.43 -14.07
CA GLY A 672 -34.31 17.15 -14.30
C GLY A 672 -35.10 16.63 -15.52
N ARG A 673 -36.21 17.28 -15.81
CA ARG A 673 -37.08 17.03 -16.97
C ARG A 673 -37.71 18.34 -17.43
N GLY A 674 -37.85 18.49 -18.74
CA GLY A 674 -38.46 19.69 -19.31
C GLY A 674 -37.54 20.91 -19.29
N ASP A 675 -38.04 22.07 -18.86
CA ASP A 675 -37.29 23.33 -18.92
C ASP A 675 -36.13 23.40 -17.92
N ASP A 676 -36.14 22.57 -16.87
CA ASP A 676 -35.07 22.49 -15.88
C ASP A 676 -34.06 21.36 -16.19
N GLU A 677 -34.04 20.84 -17.41
CA GLU A 677 -33.15 19.77 -17.81
C GLU A 677 -31.70 20.25 -17.93
N THR A 678 -30.83 19.67 -17.12
CA THR A 678 -29.37 19.89 -17.18
C THR A 678 -28.63 18.61 -17.48
N ARG A 679 -27.42 18.75 -17.99
CA ARG A 679 -26.53 17.62 -18.35
C ARG A 679 -25.14 17.87 -17.81
N ARG A 680 -24.55 16.81 -17.28
CA ARG A 680 -23.15 16.76 -16.87
C ARG A 680 -22.51 15.42 -17.26
N GLU A 681 -21.20 15.32 -17.16
CA GLU A 681 -20.50 14.04 -17.34
C GLU A 681 -20.98 13.05 -16.27
N LEU A 682 -21.13 11.78 -16.66
CA LEU A 682 -21.50 10.69 -15.75
C LEU A 682 -20.43 10.52 -14.66
N ALA A 683 -20.85 10.53 -13.39
CA ALA A 683 -20.01 10.24 -12.23
C ALA A 683 -20.38 8.86 -11.65
N TYR A 684 -19.42 7.96 -11.58
CA TYR A 684 -19.65 6.59 -11.10
C TYR A 684 -20.24 6.55 -9.68
N ASP A 685 -19.65 7.32 -8.75
CA ASP A 685 -20.03 7.23 -7.33
C ASP A 685 -21.47 7.71 -7.06
N SER A 686 -21.89 8.83 -7.67
CA SER A 686 -23.24 9.39 -7.47
C SER A 686 -24.30 8.75 -8.35
N ASP A 687 -23.99 8.47 -9.62
CA ASP A 687 -24.98 8.17 -10.65
C ASP A 687 -25.15 6.67 -10.86
N VAL A 688 -24.12 5.89 -10.65
CA VAL A 688 -24.18 4.42 -10.75
C VAL A 688 -24.24 3.82 -9.36
N LEU A 689 -23.22 3.99 -8.53
CA LEU A 689 -23.11 3.38 -7.21
C LEU A 689 -24.22 3.88 -6.24
N GLY A 690 -24.52 5.18 -6.25
CA GLY A 690 -25.58 5.78 -5.44
C GLY A 690 -27.00 5.34 -5.82
N ASN A 691 -27.19 4.77 -7.00
CA ASN A 691 -28.48 4.27 -7.52
C ASN A 691 -28.58 2.74 -7.49
N LEU A 692 -27.65 2.02 -6.87
CA LEU A 692 -27.74 0.56 -6.79
C LEU A 692 -28.87 0.11 -5.85
N PRO A 693 -29.66 -0.87 -6.25
CA PRO A 693 -30.64 -1.53 -5.38
C PRO A 693 -29.90 -2.51 -4.45
N TRP A 694 -29.31 -2.00 -3.38
CA TRP A 694 -28.51 -2.81 -2.45
C TRP A 694 -29.29 -3.94 -1.79
N GLU A 695 -30.61 -3.81 -1.67
CA GLU A 695 -31.53 -4.85 -1.21
C GLU A 695 -31.57 -6.07 -2.14
N ALA A 696 -31.07 -5.92 -3.36
CA ALA A 696 -30.98 -7.02 -4.33
C ALA A 696 -29.71 -7.87 -4.19
N ILE A 697 -28.84 -7.55 -3.23
CA ILE A 697 -27.68 -8.41 -2.89
C ILE A 697 -28.21 -9.73 -2.34
N ASP A 698 -27.82 -10.85 -2.96
CA ASP A 698 -28.24 -12.19 -2.56
C ASP A 698 -27.47 -12.67 -1.32
N VAL A 699 -28.01 -12.37 -0.16
CA VAL A 699 -27.50 -12.83 1.14
C VAL A 699 -27.49 -14.35 1.25
N GLY A 700 -28.44 -15.03 0.62
CA GLY A 700 -28.50 -16.49 0.60
C GLY A 700 -27.28 -17.11 -0.08
N ARG A 701 -26.83 -16.52 -1.18
CA ARG A 701 -25.61 -16.92 -1.89
C ARG A 701 -24.37 -16.64 -1.05
N LEU A 702 -24.27 -15.45 -0.44
CA LEU A 702 -23.16 -15.06 0.42
C LEU A 702 -22.95 -16.08 1.58
N ALA A 703 -24.02 -16.63 2.13
CA ALA A 703 -23.96 -17.61 3.22
C ALA A 703 -23.77 -19.06 2.74
N ALA A 704 -24.27 -19.41 1.54
CA ALA A 704 -24.26 -20.80 1.06
C ALA A 704 -22.88 -21.32 0.69
N ASP A 705 -22.05 -20.49 0.11
CA ASP A 705 -20.73 -20.87 -0.37
C ASP A 705 -19.65 -20.80 0.73
N TRP A 706 -20.01 -20.23 1.89
CA TRP A 706 -19.05 -20.11 2.98
C TRP A 706 -18.79 -21.45 3.67
N GLN A 707 -17.49 -21.76 3.82
CA GLN A 707 -17.03 -22.93 4.57
C GLN A 707 -16.20 -22.46 5.77
N PRO A 708 -16.50 -22.91 6.97
CA PRO A 708 -15.66 -22.63 8.12
C PRO A 708 -14.28 -23.25 7.92
N ALA A 709 -13.29 -22.70 8.59
CA ALA A 709 -11.95 -23.29 8.63
C ALA A 709 -12.07 -24.76 9.07
N GLN A 710 -11.60 -25.68 8.24
CA GLN A 710 -11.51 -27.08 8.64
C GLN A 710 -10.38 -27.17 9.69
N GLU A 711 -10.58 -27.99 10.71
CA GLU A 711 -9.50 -28.34 11.63
C GLU A 711 -8.38 -28.99 10.81
N ALA A 712 -7.33 -28.21 10.55
CA ALA A 712 -6.24 -28.71 9.74
C ALA A 712 -5.39 -29.68 10.59
N PRO A 713 -4.78 -30.71 9.98
CA PRO A 713 -3.81 -31.59 10.66
C PRO A 713 -2.68 -30.83 11.36
N HIS A 714 -2.45 -29.55 10.99
CA HIS A 714 -1.47 -28.66 11.62
C HIS A 714 -1.91 -28.11 12.98
N GLU A 715 -3.20 -27.95 13.28
CA GLU A 715 -3.67 -27.60 14.61
C GLU A 715 -3.37 -28.70 15.60
N GLN A 716 -3.51 -29.97 15.20
CA GLN A 716 -3.08 -31.09 16.01
C GLN A 716 -1.59 -31.07 16.32
N ARG A 717 -0.72 -30.60 15.41
CA ARG A 717 0.72 -30.50 15.69
C ARG A 717 1.10 -29.36 16.64
N PHE A 718 0.40 -28.26 16.56
CA PHE A 718 0.61 -27.18 17.54
C PHE A 718 -0.01 -27.55 18.90
N GLN A 719 -1.16 -28.21 18.89
CA GLN A 719 -1.76 -28.83 20.10
C GLN A 719 -0.92 -29.99 20.62
N ILE A 720 -0.36 -30.86 19.78
CA ILE A 720 0.54 -31.94 20.21
C ILE A 720 1.81 -31.35 20.82
N GLY A 721 2.37 -30.28 20.32
CA GLY A 721 3.47 -29.55 20.95
C GLY A 721 3.09 -28.92 22.29
N LEU A 722 1.81 -28.58 22.47
CA LEU A 722 1.26 -28.01 23.71
C LEU A 722 0.66 -29.10 24.65
N GLU A 723 0.09 -30.17 24.09
CA GLU A 723 -0.38 -31.36 24.88
C GLU A 723 0.78 -32.18 25.47
N ILE A 724 1.94 -32.23 24.81
CA ILE A 724 3.16 -32.82 25.37
C ILE A 724 3.67 -32.01 26.58
N LEU A 725 3.31 -30.72 26.70
CA LEU A 725 3.58 -29.93 27.89
C LEU A 725 2.71 -30.31 29.13
N ASN A 726 1.71 -31.19 28.97
CA ASN A 726 0.85 -31.64 30.06
C ASN A 726 0.63 -33.15 29.99
N PRO A 727 1.69 -34.01 30.10
CA PRO A 727 1.54 -35.48 30.05
C PRO A 727 0.97 -36.10 31.30
N ALA A 728 0.81 -35.36 32.39
CA ALA A 728 0.52 -35.97 33.71
C ALA A 728 -0.77 -35.50 34.35
N GLY A 729 -1.75 -35.23 33.60
CA GLY A 729 -3.04 -34.93 34.24
C GLY A 729 -4.08 -34.57 33.20
N SER A 730 -5.07 -35.41 33.08
CA SER A 730 -6.37 -35.05 32.58
C SER A 730 -6.99 -33.90 33.39
N ILE A 731 -6.39 -32.72 33.35
CA ILE A 731 -7.09 -31.49 33.55
C ILE A 731 -7.62 -31.18 32.15
N ALA A 732 -8.87 -31.56 31.93
CA ALA A 732 -9.66 -30.98 30.87
C ALA A 732 -9.31 -29.49 30.86
N PRO A 733 -9.00 -28.85 29.70
CA PRO A 733 -8.81 -27.42 29.64
C PRO A 733 -10.05 -26.84 30.29
N THR A 734 -9.87 -26.23 31.46
CA THR A 734 -10.94 -25.48 32.10
C THR A 734 -11.43 -24.48 31.06
N GLU A 735 -12.70 -24.50 30.73
CA GLU A 735 -13.35 -23.61 29.76
C GLU A 735 -13.10 -22.12 30.07
N GLU A 736 -12.58 -21.81 31.26
CA GLU A 736 -12.22 -20.47 31.71
C GLU A 736 -10.95 -19.86 31.11
N GLY A 737 -10.13 -20.61 30.37
CA GLY A 737 -8.89 -20.10 29.73
C GLY A 737 -9.00 -19.80 28.23
N ARG A 738 -10.05 -20.25 27.57
CA ARG A 738 -10.39 -19.85 26.20
C ARG A 738 -11.08 -18.51 26.31
N GLY A 739 -10.35 -17.42 26.11
CA GLY A 739 -10.96 -16.14 25.86
C GLY A 739 -12.05 -16.35 24.81
N GLN A 740 -13.31 -16.21 25.18
CA GLN A 740 -14.46 -16.43 24.28
C GLN A 740 -14.20 -15.61 23.02
N THR A 741 -14.09 -16.29 21.89
CA THR A 741 -13.99 -15.65 20.60
C THR A 741 -15.39 -15.09 20.32
N VAL A 742 -15.58 -13.81 20.62
CA VAL A 742 -16.86 -13.12 20.38
C VAL A 742 -16.95 -12.77 18.91
N LEU A 743 -18.08 -13.03 18.29
CA LEU A 743 -18.33 -12.62 16.91
C LEU A 743 -18.57 -11.10 16.85
N ASP A 744 -17.57 -10.36 16.40
CA ASP A 744 -17.68 -8.91 16.25
C ASP A 744 -18.24 -8.54 14.87
N ARG A 745 -19.57 -8.37 14.82
CA ARG A 745 -20.31 -8.03 13.60
C ARG A 745 -20.02 -6.63 13.10
N VAL A 746 -19.72 -5.70 14.02
CA VAL A 746 -19.32 -4.33 13.68
C VAL A 746 -17.96 -4.33 12.97
N PHE A 747 -17.03 -5.15 13.45
CA PHE A 747 -15.73 -5.31 12.81
C PHE A 747 -15.88 -5.87 11.40
N ILE A 748 -16.73 -6.89 11.19
CA ILE A 748 -16.99 -7.46 9.86
C ILE A 748 -17.63 -6.41 8.94
N ALA A 749 -18.61 -5.64 9.43
CA ALA A 749 -19.27 -4.59 8.66
C ALA A 749 -18.29 -3.48 8.24
N ARG A 750 -17.40 -3.06 9.14
CA ARG A 750 -16.33 -2.10 8.81
C ARG A 750 -15.38 -2.64 7.75
N ALA A 751 -15.08 -3.95 7.78
CA ALA A 751 -14.18 -4.58 6.83
C ALA A 751 -14.73 -4.66 5.38
N ILE A 752 -16.04 -4.44 5.19
CA ILE A 752 -16.69 -4.35 3.87
C ILE A 752 -17.19 -2.93 3.53
N GLY A 753 -16.93 -1.95 4.40
CA GLY A 753 -17.48 -0.58 4.28
C GLY A 753 -16.98 0.22 3.07
N ASP A 754 -15.86 -0.17 2.47
CA ASP A 754 -15.35 0.39 1.21
C ASP A 754 -16.12 -0.11 -0.03
N LEU A 755 -16.76 -1.26 0.08
CA LEU A 755 -17.56 -1.84 -1.00
C LEU A 755 -19.02 -1.38 -0.96
N VAL A 756 -19.53 -1.12 0.24
CA VAL A 756 -20.89 -0.71 0.51
C VAL A 756 -20.89 0.70 1.10
N PRO A 757 -21.33 1.74 0.37
CA PRO A 757 -21.14 3.14 0.74
C PRO A 757 -21.90 3.56 2.00
N ASN A 758 -22.90 2.78 2.43
CA ASN A 758 -23.69 3.05 3.62
C ASN A 758 -23.33 2.07 4.75
N THR A 759 -22.78 2.59 5.84
CA THR A 759 -22.33 1.79 6.99
C THR A 759 -23.46 0.99 7.65
N TRP A 760 -24.68 1.52 7.71
CA TRP A 760 -25.83 0.81 8.23
C TRP A 760 -26.23 -0.36 7.34
N LEU A 761 -26.21 -0.14 6.03
CA LEU A 761 -26.47 -1.19 5.06
C LEU A 761 -25.40 -2.30 5.12
N ALA A 762 -24.13 -1.93 5.28
CA ALA A 762 -23.06 -2.90 5.48
C ALA A 762 -23.28 -3.74 6.74
N PHE A 763 -23.74 -3.12 7.83
CA PHE A 763 -24.06 -3.81 9.07
C PHE A 763 -25.26 -4.74 8.88
N ASP A 764 -26.33 -4.27 8.25
CA ASP A 764 -27.53 -5.09 7.97
C ASP A 764 -27.21 -6.30 7.09
N LEU A 765 -26.37 -6.15 6.09
CA LEU A 765 -25.90 -7.28 5.27
C LEU A 765 -25.15 -8.32 6.11
N VAL A 766 -24.27 -7.89 6.98
CA VAL A 766 -23.52 -8.79 7.87
C VAL A 766 -24.46 -9.50 8.84
N GLU A 767 -25.41 -8.79 9.45
CA GLU A 767 -26.41 -9.39 10.34
C GLU A 767 -27.22 -10.48 9.64
N GLN A 768 -27.69 -10.20 8.41
CA GLN A 768 -28.43 -11.18 7.62
C GLN A 768 -27.61 -12.41 7.27
N VAL A 769 -26.33 -12.22 6.87
CA VAL A 769 -25.42 -13.34 6.56
C VAL A 769 -25.15 -14.17 7.80
N VAL A 770 -24.80 -13.54 8.92
CA VAL A 770 -24.55 -14.24 10.18
C VAL A 770 -25.79 -15.02 10.65
N ALA A 771 -26.97 -14.38 10.63
CA ALA A 771 -28.22 -15.04 10.98
C ALA A 771 -28.47 -16.27 10.10
N ARG A 772 -28.15 -16.16 8.80
CA ARG A 772 -28.28 -17.27 7.86
C ARG A 772 -27.33 -18.42 8.17
N LEU A 773 -26.06 -18.10 8.48
CA LEU A 773 -25.06 -19.10 8.87
C LEU A 773 -25.46 -19.85 10.15
N LEU A 774 -25.93 -19.12 11.17
CA LEU A 774 -26.41 -19.72 12.42
C LEU A 774 -27.63 -20.60 12.19
N THR A 775 -28.56 -20.16 11.33
CA THR A 775 -29.76 -20.94 10.96
C THR A 775 -29.39 -22.20 10.15
N SER A 776 -28.30 -22.13 9.38
CA SER A 776 -27.79 -23.30 8.63
C SER A 776 -27.01 -24.30 9.50
N GLY A 777 -26.95 -24.08 10.82
CA GLY A 777 -26.39 -25.00 11.79
C GLY A 777 -24.92 -24.76 12.14
N HIS A 778 -24.35 -23.61 11.72
CA HIS A 778 -23.03 -23.20 12.18
C HIS A 778 -23.09 -22.62 13.60
N ASP A 779 -22.12 -22.98 14.44
CA ASP A 779 -21.97 -22.43 15.78
C ASP A 779 -21.36 -21.00 15.72
N GLU A 780 -21.82 -20.08 16.55
CA GLU A 780 -21.35 -18.70 16.61
C GLU A 780 -19.87 -18.60 16.91
N VAL A 781 -19.36 -19.47 17.81
CA VAL A 781 -17.91 -19.52 18.11
C VAL A 781 -17.09 -19.92 16.88
N ARG A 782 -17.61 -20.84 16.09
CA ARG A 782 -16.95 -21.30 14.86
C ARG A 782 -16.97 -20.24 13.76
N VAL A 783 -18.07 -19.50 13.64
CA VAL A 783 -18.19 -18.34 12.73
C VAL A 783 -17.20 -17.25 13.17
N ALA A 784 -17.13 -16.96 14.46
CA ALA A 784 -16.18 -16.00 15.01
C ALA A 784 -14.71 -16.41 14.77
N ALA A 785 -14.39 -17.68 14.99
CA ALA A 785 -13.05 -18.22 14.75
C ALA A 785 -12.65 -18.19 13.26
N SER A 786 -13.63 -18.16 12.36
CA SER A 786 -13.43 -18.11 10.89
C SER A 786 -13.75 -16.73 10.29
N SER A 787 -13.84 -15.67 11.08
CA SER A 787 -14.30 -14.34 10.65
C SER A 787 -13.44 -13.72 9.53
N ALA A 788 -12.14 -14.02 9.48
CA ALA A 788 -11.28 -13.54 8.38
C ALA A 788 -11.65 -14.19 7.04
N LEU A 789 -11.96 -15.49 7.04
CA LEU A 789 -12.43 -16.19 5.83
C LEU A 789 -13.80 -15.64 5.42
N LEU A 790 -14.66 -15.35 6.38
CA LEU A 790 -15.95 -14.74 6.11
C LEU A 790 -15.81 -13.36 5.49
N ILE A 791 -14.96 -12.50 6.04
CA ILE A 791 -14.67 -11.17 5.48
C ILE A 791 -14.14 -11.29 4.05
N GLU A 792 -13.18 -12.18 3.82
CA GLU A 792 -12.58 -12.36 2.48
C GLU A 792 -13.63 -12.78 1.46
N GLN A 793 -14.48 -13.74 1.81
CA GLN A 793 -15.57 -14.20 0.95
C GLN A 793 -16.59 -13.11 0.71
N LEU A 794 -17.06 -12.44 1.77
CA LEU A 794 -18.01 -11.34 1.66
C LEU A 794 -17.48 -10.23 0.73
N ARG A 795 -16.22 -9.86 0.86
CA ARG A 795 -15.62 -8.85 -0.01
C ARG A 795 -15.63 -9.27 -1.48
N ALA A 796 -15.25 -10.51 -1.79
CA ALA A 796 -15.25 -11.03 -3.15
C ALA A 796 -16.66 -11.08 -3.75
N ASP A 797 -17.61 -11.66 -3.02
CA ASP A 797 -18.98 -11.88 -3.49
C ASP A 797 -19.76 -10.57 -3.59
N ILE A 798 -19.63 -9.65 -2.62
CA ILE A 798 -20.27 -8.33 -2.67
C ILE A 798 -19.72 -7.52 -3.85
N ALA A 799 -18.41 -7.54 -4.08
CA ALA A 799 -17.82 -6.84 -5.22
C ALA A 799 -18.37 -7.38 -6.55
N ALA A 800 -18.42 -8.69 -6.72
CA ALA A 800 -18.97 -9.32 -7.93
C ALA A 800 -20.45 -9.00 -8.13
N GLN A 801 -21.27 -9.09 -7.08
CA GLN A 801 -22.71 -8.77 -7.15
C GLN A 801 -22.93 -7.27 -7.40
N ARG A 802 -22.15 -6.39 -6.76
CA ARG A 802 -22.18 -4.95 -6.99
C ARG A 802 -21.91 -4.63 -8.45
N ASP A 803 -20.86 -5.20 -9.04
CA ASP A 803 -20.49 -4.94 -10.44
C ASP A 803 -21.60 -5.43 -11.40
N ALA A 804 -22.22 -6.57 -11.13
CA ALA A 804 -23.36 -7.07 -11.89
C ALA A 804 -24.63 -6.20 -11.76
N LEU A 805 -24.88 -5.65 -10.56
CA LEU A 805 -25.97 -4.70 -10.33
C LEU A 805 -25.68 -3.37 -11.01
N ALA A 806 -24.44 -2.89 -10.96
CA ALA A 806 -24.01 -1.66 -11.60
C ALA A 806 -24.21 -1.71 -13.14
N GLU A 807 -23.88 -2.85 -13.75
CA GLU A 807 -24.16 -3.10 -15.18
C GLU A 807 -25.65 -3.00 -15.49
N LYS A 808 -26.48 -3.64 -14.67
CA LYS A 808 -27.95 -3.60 -14.84
C LYS A 808 -28.50 -2.19 -14.69
N VAL A 809 -28.09 -1.47 -13.64
CA VAL A 809 -28.51 -0.07 -13.40
C VAL A 809 -28.07 0.81 -14.56
N PHE A 810 -26.83 0.72 -14.97
CA PHE A 810 -26.29 1.47 -16.12
C PHE A 810 -27.13 1.22 -17.37
N THR A 811 -27.38 -0.05 -17.72
CA THR A 811 -28.17 -0.44 -18.91
C THR A 811 -29.62 0.07 -18.81
N GLN A 812 -30.24 0.00 -17.64
CA GLN A 812 -31.58 0.53 -17.42
C GLN A 812 -31.63 2.06 -17.57
N ARG A 813 -30.63 2.77 -17.03
CA ARG A 813 -30.53 4.22 -17.11
C ARG A 813 -30.25 4.70 -18.53
N VAL A 814 -29.51 3.91 -19.32
CA VAL A 814 -29.37 4.13 -20.76
C VAL A 814 -30.71 3.96 -21.47
N ALA A 815 -31.46 2.91 -21.16
CA ALA A 815 -32.77 2.67 -21.76
C ALA A 815 -33.83 3.72 -21.37
N SER A 816 -33.78 4.27 -20.15
CA SER A 816 -34.66 5.37 -19.70
C SER A 816 -34.24 6.74 -20.24
N GLY A 817 -33.02 6.85 -20.81
CA GLY A 817 -32.45 8.10 -21.29
C GLY A 817 -31.93 9.02 -20.18
N ASP A 818 -31.74 8.49 -18.96
CA ASP A 818 -31.07 9.24 -17.88
C ASP A 818 -29.53 9.26 -18.11
N ILE A 819 -29.00 8.18 -18.67
CA ILE A 819 -27.64 8.11 -19.21
C ILE A 819 -27.71 8.24 -20.73
N GLU A 820 -27.00 9.22 -21.26
CA GLU A 820 -26.95 9.48 -22.68
C GLU A 820 -25.52 9.30 -23.21
N PHE A 821 -25.39 8.63 -24.35
CA PHE A 821 -24.17 8.65 -25.14
C PHE A 821 -24.29 9.83 -26.12
N ARG A 822 -23.57 10.88 -25.83
CA ARG A 822 -23.81 12.17 -26.45
C ARG A 822 -22.74 12.48 -27.50
N LEU A 823 -23.18 12.98 -28.66
CA LEU A 823 -22.32 13.60 -29.65
C LEU A 823 -22.94 14.94 -30.03
N HIS A 824 -22.62 15.99 -29.31
CA HIS A 824 -22.99 17.34 -29.58
C HIS A 824 -21.71 18.18 -29.71
N ALA A 825 -21.64 19.08 -30.63
CA ALA A 825 -20.47 19.94 -30.79
C ALA A 825 -20.43 21.03 -29.71
N ASP A 826 -20.40 20.62 -28.45
CA ASP A 826 -20.34 21.51 -27.31
C ASP A 826 -19.26 21.10 -26.30
N ARG A 827 -19.07 21.89 -25.26
CA ARG A 827 -18.03 21.68 -24.21
C ARG A 827 -18.19 20.40 -23.39
N LEU A 828 -19.31 19.68 -23.47
CA LEU A 828 -19.52 18.42 -22.76
C LEU A 828 -18.94 17.24 -23.54
N ASP A 829 -18.73 17.38 -24.86
CA ASP A 829 -18.05 16.38 -25.67
C ASP A 829 -16.52 16.60 -25.61
N TYR A 830 -15.77 15.57 -25.95
CA TYR A 830 -14.33 15.70 -26.08
C TYR A 830 -13.99 16.22 -27.48
N GLU A 831 -13.56 17.47 -27.59
CA GLU A 831 -13.03 18.02 -28.83
C GLU A 831 -11.55 17.64 -28.95
N VAL A 832 -11.20 16.91 -29.99
CA VAL A 832 -9.79 16.60 -30.28
C VAL A 832 -9.07 17.91 -30.60
N PRO A 833 -7.98 18.25 -29.88
CA PRO A 833 -7.30 19.53 -30.05
C PRO A 833 -6.68 19.67 -31.46
N ASN A 834 -6.47 20.92 -31.93
CA ASN A 834 -5.78 21.18 -33.19
C ASN A 834 -4.27 21.02 -33.10
N GLU A 835 -3.74 21.11 -31.87
CA GLU A 835 -2.32 20.97 -31.59
C GLU A 835 -2.17 20.05 -30.38
N LEU A 836 -1.14 19.20 -30.39
CA LEU A 836 -0.70 18.40 -29.21
C LEU A 836 0.66 18.90 -28.77
N GLU A 837 0.81 19.07 -27.48
CA GLU A 837 2.13 19.23 -26.87
C GLU A 837 2.69 17.83 -26.59
N ILE A 838 3.73 17.46 -27.31
CA ILE A 838 4.43 16.19 -27.13
C ILE A 838 5.86 16.44 -26.68
N GLU A 839 6.35 15.55 -25.88
CA GLU A 839 7.75 15.55 -25.49
C GLU A 839 8.52 14.59 -26.39
N LEU A 840 9.56 15.11 -27.01
CA LEU A 840 10.37 14.33 -27.93
C LEU A 840 11.73 14.01 -27.30
N PRO A 841 12.26 12.80 -27.55
CA PRO A 841 13.64 12.47 -27.19
C PRO A 841 14.62 13.39 -27.96
N GLU A 842 15.85 13.44 -27.52
CA GLU A 842 16.92 14.28 -28.08
C GLU A 842 17.08 14.08 -29.61
N LYS A 843 16.85 12.86 -30.08
CA LYS A 843 16.80 12.50 -31.50
C LYS A 843 15.46 11.78 -31.78
N PRO A 844 14.42 12.53 -32.08
CA PRO A 844 13.14 11.90 -32.35
C PRO A 844 13.21 11.12 -33.67
N VAL A 845 12.83 9.85 -33.59
CA VAL A 845 12.77 8.97 -34.76
C VAL A 845 11.31 9.01 -35.26
N PRO A 846 11.09 9.44 -36.49
CA PRO A 846 9.74 9.38 -37.10
C PRO A 846 9.29 7.93 -37.22
N LEU A 847 8.00 7.69 -37.01
CA LEU A 847 7.42 6.38 -37.27
C LEU A 847 7.41 6.12 -38.77
N LEU A 848 8.02 5.00 -39.18
CA LEU A 848 8.12 4.61 -40.59
C LEU A 848 7.25 3.37 -40.85
N ASN A 849 6.52 3.41 -41.96
CA ASN A 849 5.81 2.29 -42.53
C ASN A 849 6.51 1.88 -43.85
N ASP A 850 7.12 0.68 -43.87
CA ASP A 850 7.94 0.21 -45.01
C ASP A 850 9.00 1.22 -45.48
N GLY A 851 9.65 1.88 -44.53
CA GLY A 851 10.72 2.88 -44.80
C GLY A 851 10.19 4.26 -45.27
N LYS A 852 8.90 4.48 -45.26
CA LYS A 852 8.26 5.78 -45.55
C LYS A 852 7.61 6.37 -44.31
N LEU A 853 7.55 7.67 -44.20
CA LEU A 853 6.80 8.35 -43.17
C LEU A 853 5.32 7.95 -43.21
N VAL A 854 4.68 7.80 -42.05
CA VAL A 854 3.23 7.60 -41.97
C VAL A 854 2.50 8.84 -42.55
N GLU A 855 1.48 8.60 -43.37
CA GLU A 855 0.79 9.64 -44.16
C GLU A 855 -0.62 9.97 -43.68
N LYS A 856 -1.22 9.08 -42.85
CA LYS A 856 -2.61 9.22 -42.40
C LYS A 856 -2.78 9.48 -40.92
N SER A 857 -1.69 9.69 -40.16
CA SER A 857 -1.81 10.15 -38.78
C SER A 857 -2.49 11.52 -38.74
N LEU A 858 -3.40 11.73 -37.79
CA LEU A 858 -4.12 13.01 -37.63
C LEU A 858 -3.16 14.17 -37.34
N PHE A 859 -2.07 13.89 -36.63
CA PHE A 859 -1.03 14.87 -36.29
C PHE A 859 0.27 14.57 -37.04
N ASP A 860 0.99 15.61 -37.43
CA ASP A 860 2.22 15.52 -38.21
C ASP A 860 3.27 16.48 -37.68
N PRO A 861 4.51 16.01 -37.52
CA PRO A 861 5.02 14.63 -37.70
C PRO A 861 4.65 13.67 -36.56
N PHE A 862 4.57 12.37 -36.86
CA PHE A 862 4.32 11.32 -35.87
C PHE A 862 5.62 10.55 -35.59
N TYR A 863 5.95 10.32 -34.33
CA TYR A 863 7.22 9.75 -33.88
C TYR A 863 7.03 8.38 -33.21
N GLU A 864 8.06 7.52 -33.28
CA GLU A 864 8.07 6.22 -32.58
C GLU A 864 7.83 6.35 -31.05
N SER A 865 8.29 7.45 -30.45
CA SER A 865 8.06 7.74 -29.03
C SER A 865 6.62 8.10 -28.65
N MET A 866 5.72 8.19 -29.63
CA MET A 866 4.30 8.47 -29.39
C MET A 866 3.46 7.19 -29.26
N VAL A 867 4.07 6.01 -29.35
CA VAL A 867 3.45 4.71 -29.05
C VAL A 867 4.14 4.07 -27.87
N ASP A 868 3.37 3.31 -27.06
CA ASP A 868 3.85 2.74 -25.81
C ASP A 868 4.39 1.29 -25.97
N SER A 869 4.16 0.65 -27.11
CA SER A 869 4.58 -0.73 -27.40
C SER A 869 4.83 -0.96 -28.88
N ASP A 870 5.61 -2.00 -29.18
CA ASP A 870 5.83 -2.47 -30.54
C ASP A 870 4.52 -2.83 -31.24
N PHE A 871 3.57 -3.43 -30.50
CA PHE A 871 2.24 -3.75 -31.02
C PHE A 871 1.44 -2.53 -31.43
N GLU A 872 1.47 -1.45 -30.64
CA GLU A 872 0.83 -0.16 -31.03
C GLU A 872 1.48 0.43 -32.29
N GLY A 873 2.82 0.33 -32.41
CA GLY A 873 3.56 0.78 -33.57
C GLY A 873 3.18 0.00 -34.84
N GLU A 874 3.12 -1.34 -34.76
CA GLU A 874 2.65 -2.20 -35.86
C GLU A 874 1.20 -1.89 -36.24
N PHE A 875 0.32 -1.66 -35.24
CA PHE A 875 -1.07 -1.34 -35.46
C PHE A 875 -1.22 0.01 -36.18
N ALA A 876 -0.50 1.04 -35.77
CA ALA A 876 -0.48 2.35 -36.39
C ALA A 876 -0.01 2.29 -37.88
N CYS A 877 1.08 1.58 -38.14
CA CYS A 877 1.60 1.36 -39.51
C CYS A 877 0.58 0.60 -40.39
N TYR A 878 -0.09 -0.39 -39.80
CA TYR A 878 -1.10 -1.15 -40.52
C TYR A 878 -2.32 -0.30 -40.86
N LEU A 879 -2.80 0.55 -39.93
CA LEU A 879 -3.86 1.52 -40.21
C LEU A 879 -3.45 2.48 -41.33
N ASP A 880 -2.22 2.95 -41.28
CA ASP A 880 -1.70 3.90 -42.30
C ASP A 880 -1.71 3.30 -43.70
N SER A 881 -1.55 1.97 -43.85
CA SER A 881 -1.56 1.25 -45.13
C SER A 881 -2.97 1.07 -45.74
N GLN A 882 -4.06 1.26 -44.96
CA GLN A 882 -5.41 0.93 -45.41
C GLN A 882 -5.98 2.02 -46.34
N ALA A 883 -6.36 1.64 -47.57
CA ALA A 883 -6.89 2.58 -48.58
C ALA A 883 -8.19 3.26 -48.16
N ALA A 884 -9.06 2.55 -47.42
CA ALA A 884 -10.33 3.08 -46.94
C ALA A 884 -10.22 4.04 -45.76
N LEU A 885 -9.01 4.23 -45.19
CA LEU A 885 -8.77 5.07 -44.03
C LEU A 885 -8.50 6.51 -44.47
N SER A 886 -9.22 7.46 -43.86
CA SER A 886 -9.01 8.90 -44.06
C SER A 886 -7.92 9.45 -43.15
N TRP A 887 -7.99 9.14 -41.87
CA TRP A 887 -7.00 9.49 -40.85
C TRP A 887 -7.09 8.56 -39.64
N TRP A 888 -6.03 8.52 -38.84
CA TRP A 888 -6.01 7.84 -37.56
C TRP A 888 -5.31 8.71 -36.50
N HIS A 889 -5.69 8.49 -35.22
CA HIS A 889 -5.13 9.15 -34.04
C HIS A 889 -4.88 8.13 -32.94
N ARG A 890 -3.69 8.15 -32.33
CA ARG A 890 -3.39 7.41 -31.13
C ARG A 890 -3.82 8.22 -29.93
N ASN A 891 -4.72 7.67 -29.14
CA ASN A 891 -5.27 8.28 -27.94
C ASN A 891 -4.37 7.97 -26.74
N VAL A 892 -4.02 8.96 -25.94
CA VAL A 892 -3.20 8.77 -24.73
C VAL A 892 -4.11 8.52 -23.54
N ALA A 893 -4.00 7.34 -22.96
CA ALA A 893 -4.77 6.96 -21.79
C ALA A 893 -4.67 8.03 -20.68
N ARG A 894 -5.81 8.35 -20.06
CA ARG A 894 -5.95 9.30 -18.95
C ARG A 894 -5.62 10.77 -19.26
N ALA A 895 -4.93 11.06 -20.36
CA ALA A 895 -4.64 12.42 -20.81
C ALA A 895 -5.65 12.94 -21.85
N HIS A 896 -6.16 12.05 -22.68
CA HIS A 896 -7.07 12.39 -23.76
C HIS A 896 -8.47 11.81 -23.54
N TYR A 897 -9.08 11.29 -24.59
CA TYR A 897 -10.44 10.79 -24.62
C TYR A 897 -10.63 9.54 -23.75
N GLY A 898 -11.64 9.56 -22.88
CA GLY A 898 -12.02 8.44 -22.02
C GLY A 898 -13.53 8.32 -21.86
N LEU A 899 -13.99 7.10 -21.61
CA LEU A 899 -15.40 6.71 -21.51
C LEU A 899 -15.72 6.20 -20.12
N GLN A 900 -16.67 6.82 -19.42
CA GLN A 900 -17.18 6.33 -18.15
C GLN A 900 -18.24 5.25 -18.38
N GLY A 901 -18.07 4.09 -17.78
CA GLY A 901 -19.05 3.03 -17.72
C GLY A 901 -19.57 2.78 -16.30
N TRP A 902 -19.98 1.52 -16.03
CA TRP A 902 -20.52 1.09 -14.74
C TRP A 902 -19.46 0.62 -13.75
N ARG A 903 -18.18 0.78 -14.04
CA ARG A 903 -17.07 0.63 -13.09
C ARG A 903 -16.45 1.99 -12.80
N ARG A 904 -15.70 2.06 -11.70
CA ARG A 904 -15.07 3.30 -11.24
C ARG A 904 -14.08 3.86 -12.26
N ASP A 905 -13.29 2.98 -12.88
CA ASP A 905 -12.28 3.36 -13.85
C ASP A 905 -12.89 3.61 -15.25
N LYS A 906 -12.49 4.73 -15.87
CA LYS A 906 -12.85 5.02 -17.26
C LYS A 906 -12.11 4.10 -18.21
N VAL A 907 -12.74 3.78 -19.34
CA VAL A 907 -12.10 3.09 -20.46
C VAL A 907 -11.46 4.12 -21.38
N TYR A 908 -10.18 3.96 -21.68
CA TYR A 908 -9.39 4.84 -22.55
C TYR A 908 -9.01 4.04 -23.80
N PRO A 909 -9.76 4.17 -24.89
CA PRO A 909 -9.43 3.47 -26.14
C PRO A 909 -8.07 3.90 -26.68
N ASP A 910 -7.31 2.98 -27.27
CA ASP A 910 -5.95 3.26 -27.73
C ASP A 910 -5.92 4.04 -29.06
N PHE A 911 -6.84 3.75 -29.97
CA PHE A 911 -6.90 4.39 -31.27
C PHE A 911 -8.29 4.91 -31.62
N VAL A 912 -8.31 6.01 -32.36
CA VAL A 912 -9.50 6.57 -33.03
C VAL A 912 -9.15 6.77 -34.48
N PHE A 913 -9.97 6.27 -35.40
CA PHE A 913 -9.72 6.45 -36.82
C PHE A 913 -11.01 6.59 -37.65
N LEU A 914 -10.90 7.33 -38.74
CA LEU A 914 -12.01 7.54 -39.68
C LEU A 914 -11.79 6.69 -40.92
N ARG A 915 -12.75 5.83 -41.25
CA ARG A 915 -12.80 5.09 -42.50
C ARG A 915 -14.02 5.47 -43.34
N THR A 916 -13.93 5.28 -44.66
CA THR A 916 -15.01 5.52 -45.57
C THR A 916 -15.54 4.21 -46.15
N GLU A 917 -16.84 4.00 -46.12
CA GLU A 917 -17.50 2.85 -46.72
C GLU A 917 -17.58 3.01 -48.25
N ARG A 918 -17.91 1.94 -49.00
CA ARG A 918 -18.00 1.95 -50.46
C ARG A 918 -19.07 2.92 -50.97
N ASP A 919 -20.10 3.17 -50.18
CA ASP A 919 -21.16 4.15 -50.52
C ASP A 919 -20.77 5.58 -50.18
N GLY A 920 -19.51 5.82 -49.78
CA GLY A 920 -18.97 7.13 -49.44
C GLY A 920 -19.29 7.61 -48.02
N LYS A 921 -19.93 6.77 -47.16
CA LYS A 921 -20.24 7.17 -45.78
C LYS A 921 -19.03 7.09 -44.88
N PRO A 922 -18.73 8.14 -44.14
CA PRO A 922 -17.69 8.09 -43.13
C PRO A 922 -18.15 7.33 -41.87
N VAL A 923 -17.28 6.48 -41.31
CA VAL A 923 -17.47 5.76 -40.05
C VAL A 923 -16.27 6.04 -39.15
N LEU A 924 -16.54 6.59 -37.97
CA LEU A 924 -15.57 6.80 -36.92
C LEU A 924 -15.43 5.49 -36.09
N VAL A 925 -14.23 5.00 -35.98
CA VAL A 925 -13.95 3.78 -35.19
C VAL A 925 -13.15 4.18 -33.97
N VAL A 926 -13.64 3.78 -32.79
CA VAL A 926 -12.96 3.89 -31.49
C VAL A 926 -12.48 2.51 -31.10
N MET A 927 -11.18 2.31 -31.02
CA MET A 927 -10.55 1.01 -30.95
C MET A 927 -9.69 0.85 -29.70
N GLU A 928 -9.94 -0.19 -28.94
CA GLU A 928 -9.07 -0.70 -27.89
C GLU A 928 -8.26 -1.88 -28.43
N ILE A 929 -6.95 -1.91 -28.16
CA ILE A 929 -6.09 -3.03 -28.52
C ILE A 929 -5.50 -3.66 -27.26
N LYS A 930 -5.38 -4.99 -27.22
CA LYS A 930 -4.93 -5.68 -26.00
C LYS A 930 -4.09 -6.92 -26.31
N GLY A 931 -3.03 -7.14 -25.53
CA GLY A 931 -2.27 -8.38 -25.56
C GLY A 931 -3.11 -9.57 -25.08
N ALA A 932 -3.02 -10.72 -25.76
CA ALA A 932 -3.83 -11.90 -25.44
C ALA A 932 -3.60 -12.45 -24.02
N TYR A 933 -2.41 -12.24 -23.47
CA TYR A 933 -2.06 -12.62 -22.11
C TYR A 933 -2.73 -11.74 -21.02
N LEU A 934 -3.39 -10.64 -21.42
CA LEU A 934 -4.11 -9.73 -20.52
C LEU A 934 -5.62 -9.98 -20.48
N LYS A 935 -6.10 -11.13 -20.94
CA LYS A 935 -7.51 -11.51 -20.85
C LYS A 935 -7.90 -11.72 -19.39
N ASN A 936 -8.77 -10.84 -18.87
CA ASN A 936 -9.29 -10.87 -17.52
C ASN A 936 -10.70 -10.24 -17.48
N GLU A 937 -11.32 -10.16 -16.32
CA GLU A 937 -12.65 -9.56 -16.13
C GLU A 937 -12.74 -8.10 -16.60
N ASP A 938 -11.64 -7.34 -16.54
CA ASP A 938 -11.56 -5.97 -17.09
C ASP A 938 -11.73 -5.96 -18.61
N THR A 939 -11.21 -6.98 -19.27
CA THR A 939 -11.36 -7.12 -20.74
C THR A 939 -12.81 -7.35 -21.15
N ASP A 940 -13.55 -8.18 -20.41
CA ASP A 940 -14.96 -8.45 -20.67
C ASP A 940 -15.82 -7.20 -20.40
N TYR A 941 -15.50 -6.44 -19.35
CA TYR A 941 -16.13 -5.15 -19.08
C TYR A 941 -15.93 -4.16 -20.24
N LYS A 942 -14.68 -3.94 -20.69
CA LYS A 942 -14.36 -3.03 -21.80
C LYS A 942 -15.10 -3.43 -23.08
N LYS A 943 -15.08 -4.74 -23.40
CA LYS A 943 -15.78 -5.27 -24.58
C LYS A 943 -17.28 -5.02 -24.50
N THR A 944 -17.89 -5.27 -23.36
CA THR A 944 -19.34 -5.09 -23.15
C THR A 944 -19.73 -3.62 -23.24
N LEU A 945 -18.94 -2.72 -22.60
CA LEU A 945 -19.16 -1.28 -22.68
C LEU A 945 -19.05 -0.76 -24.12
N LEU A 946 -17.99 -1.11 -24.84
CA LEU A 946 -17.79 -0.69 -26.24
C LEU A 946 -18.90 -1.20 -27.17
N ALA A 947 -19.39 -2.42 -26.94
CA ALA A 947 -20.52 -2.98 -27.67
C ALA A 947 -21.84 -2.22 -27.37
N ALA A 948 -22.09 -1.88 -26.11
CA ALA A 948 -23.24 -1.07 -25.71
C ALA A 948 -23.23 0.32 -26.35
N LEU A 949 -22.04 0.96 -26.41
CA LEU A 949 -21.83 2.23 -27.11
C LEU A 949 -22.13 2.13 -28.60
N THR A 950 -21.60 1.10 -29.26
CA THR A 950 -21.86 0.86 -30.68
C THR A 950 -23.37 0.70 -30.96
N THR A 951 -24.06 -0.03 -30.08
CA THR A 951 -25.52 -0.23 -30.18
C THR A 951 -26.28 1.09 -30.03
N ALA A 952 -25.91 1.89 -29.00
CA ALA A 952 -26.54 3.20 -28.75
C ALA A 952 -26.35 4.18 -29.90
N TYR A 953 -25.21 4.17 -30.57
CA TYR A 953 -24.97 5.01 -31.77
C TYR A 953 -25.63 4.50 -33.04
N SER A 954 -26.03 3.23 -33.10
CA SER A 954 -26.76 2.65 -34.24
C SER A 954 -28.26 2.90 -34.15
N GLU A 955 -28.79 3.30 -32.99
CA GLU A 955 -30.22 3.56 -32.83
C GLU A 955 -30.65 4.91 -33.40
N ALA A 956 -31.82 4.94 -34.07
CA ALA A 956 -32.37 6.12 -34.75
C ALA A 956 -32.72 7.32 -33.82
N ARG A 957 -32.53 7.17 -32.49
CA ARG A 957 -32.81 8.21 -31.47
C ARG A 957 -31.69 9.22 -31.29
N PHE A 958 -30.59 9.03 -31.97
CA PHE A 958 -29.44 9.90 -31.87
C PHE A 958 -29.70 11.26 -32.52
N LYS A 959 -30.00 12.27 -31.69
CA LYS A 959 -30.20 13.61 -32.16
C LYS A 959 -28.84 14.32 -32.38
N ARG A 960 -28.56 14.73 -33.55
CA ARG A 960 -27.38 15.55 -33.90
C ARG A 960 -27.60 16.99 -33.44
N ALA A 961 -26.66 17.55 -32.70
CA ALA A 961 -26.59 18.98 -32.43
C ALA A 961 -25.33 19.54 -33.10
N GLY A 962 -25.51 20.45 -34.07
CA GLY A 962 -24.43 21.12 -34.77
C GLY A 962 -24.02 20.48 -36.11
N GLU A 963 -23.22 21.21 -36.88
CA GLU A 963 -22.60 20.71 -38.12
C GLU A 963 -21.36 19.90 -37.79
N LEU A 964 -21.51 18.59 -37.66
CA LEU A 964 -20.39 17.67 -37.57
C LEU A 964 -20.14 17.06 -38.95
N GLU A 965 -19.05 17.44 -39.57
CA GLU A 965 -18.65 16.95 -40.89
C GLU A 965 -18.37 15.45 -40.93
N LEU A 966 -18.21 14.82 -39.77
CA LEU A 966 -17.75 13.45 -39.60
C LEU A 966 -18.84 12.40 -39.45
N VAL A 967 -20.09 12.79 -39.21
CA VAL A 967 -21.19 11.82 -39.03
C VAL A 967 -22.20 11.99 -40.13
N ALA A 968 -22.33 11.00 -40.96
CA ALA A 968 -23.27 10.99 -42.06
C ALA A 968 -24.73 11.21 -41.62
N LYS A 969 -25.54 11.88 -42.43
CA LYS A 969 -26.94 12.15 -42.15
C LYS A 969 -27.83 10.88 -42.02
N HIS A 970 -27.32 9.71 -42.42
CA HIS A 970 -28.06 8.43 -42.45
C HIS A 970 -27.11 7.26 -42.16
N GLY A 971 -27.18 6.65 -40.99
CA GLY A 971 -26.51 5.41 -40.65
C GLY A 971 -25.58 5.45 -39.46
N PRO A 972 -25.05 4.32 -38.96
CA PRO A 972 -24.16 4.24 -37.81
C PRO A 972 -22.85 4.92 -38.12
N GLY A 973 -22.67 6.14 -37.59
CA GLY A 973 -21.45 6.92 -37.80
C GLY A 973 -20.31 6.55 -36.86
N ILE A 974 -20.55 5.79 -35.80
CA ILE A 974 -19.55 5.47 -34.77
C ILE A 974 -19.61 3.98 -34.41
N VAL A 975 -18.45 3.35 -34.42
CA VAL A 975 -18.26 1.93 -34.01
C VAL A 975 -17.16 1.87 -32.95
N CYS A 976 -17.44 1.25 -31.83
CA CYS A 976 -16.45 1.01 -30.79
C CYS A 976 -16.13 -0.50 -30.75
N ASP A 977 -14.86 -0.87 -30.82
CA ASP A 977 -14.44 -2.28 -30.90
C ASP A 977 -13.16 -2.54 -30.06
N LEU A 978 -12.92 -3.81 -29.79
CA LEU A 978 -11.73 -4.29 -29.09
C LEU A 978 -11.08 -5.44 -29.88
N VAL A 979 -9.76 -5.37 -30.06
CA VAL A 979 -8.98 -6.38 -30.80
C VAL A 979 -7.80 -6.84 -29.95
N PHE A 980 -7.53 -8.16 -30.02
CA PHE A 980 -6.38 -8.78 -29.38
C PHE A 980 -5.21 -8.96 -30.35
N ASP A 981 -3.97 -8.98 -29.84
CA ASP A 981 -2.75 -9.18 -30.61
C ASP A 981 -2.71 -10.52 -31.38
N GLU A 982 -3.41 -11.55 -30.90
CA GLU A 982 -3.57 -12.81 -31.65
C GLU A 982 -4.49 -12.62 -32.86
N ASN A 983 -3.98 -12.81 -34.08
CA ASN A 983 -4.73 -12.69 -35.34
C ASN A 983 -5.43 -11.32 -35.56
N TRP A 984 -4.92 -10.26 -34.96
CA TRP A 984 -5.54 -8.96 -35.00
C TRP A 984 -5.75 -8.39 -36.42
N LYS A 985 -4.79 -8.60 -37.35
CA LYS A 985 -4.91 -8.15 -38.75
C LYS A 985 -6.12 -8.77 -39.43
N ASN A 986 -6.34 -10.08 -39.25
CA ASN A 986 -7.49 -10.78 -39.84
C ASN A 986 -8.81 -10.31 -39.22
N THR A 987 -8.82 -10.12 -37.89
CA THR A 987 -9.99 -9.61 -37.16
C THR A 987 -10.33 -8.20 -37.59
N LEU A 988 -9.35 -7.30 -37.64
CA LEU A 988 -9.52 -5.92 -38.07
C LEU A 988 -10.00 -5.85 -39.52
N ASN A 989 -9.40 -6.65 -40.43
CA ASN A 989 -9.83 -6.74 -41.83
C ASN A 989 -11.28 -7.19 -41.93
N SER A 990 -11.63 -8.30 -41.30
CA SER A 990 -12.99 -8.85 -41.41
C SER A 990 -14.07 -7.92 -40.90
N ARG A 991 -13.80 -7.14 -39.86
CA ARG A 991 -14.77 -6.25 -39.23
C ARG A 991 -14.79 -4.85 -39.83
N HIS A 992 -13.63 -4.32 -40.24
CA HIS A 992 -13.51 -2.92 -40.65
C HIS A 992 -13.04 -2.69 -42.08
N PHE A 993 -12.31 -3.61 -42.72
CA PHE A 993 -11.71 -3.40 -44.02
C PHE A 993 -12.00 -4.50 -45.06
N ALA A 994 -12.26 -5.76 -44.66
CA ALA A 994 -12.43 -6.85 -45.60
C ALA A 994 -13.76 -6.79 -46.40
N GLY A 995 -13.64 -6.91 -47.67
CA GLY A 995 -14.81 -6.98 -48.58
C GLY A 995 -15.55 -5.67 -48.84
N ARG A 996 -14.99 -4.55 -48.36
CA ARG A 996 -15.57 -3.22 -48.44
C ARG A 996 -14.80 -2.22 -49.30
#